data_2d420dcbf92a692659c4ef61dba300bd
#
_entry.id   2d420dcbf92a692659c4ef61dba300bd
#
_cell.length_a   1.000
_cell.length_b   1.000
_cell.length_c   1.000
_cell.angle_alpha   90.00
_cell.angle_beta   90.00
_cell.angle_gamma   90.00
#
_symmetry.space_group_name_H-M   'P 1'
#
loop_
_entity.id
_entity.type
_entity.pdbx_description
1 polymer ?
#
loop_
_entity_poly.entity_id
_entity_poly.type
_entity_poly.pdbx_seq_one_letter_code
_entity_poly.pdbx_strand_id
1 'polypeptide(L)'
;MLKNNLPAAQGLYDPAFEHDACGVAMVATLKDGPQHEIVQRALRALENMEHRGATGAEPDSGDGAGILIRIPDEFFRSVLDFKLPEFGKYVAGMAFIESGADVKVIKDQIDKLAKEENLQILGWREVPMNPKSLGKTAVSVMPRFEQLFLTGANSESGLVLDRMAFCLRKRIEHSLPVYFPSLSSSTMVYKGMLTTGQLAEFYPDLNDQKVKSPLAIVHSRFSTNTFPSWQLSHPYRYIAHNGEINTVKGNRNWMRAREELLNSELIPGDLERIFPIVDMAGSDSASFDEVLELLYMGGRTLPHAILMMIPEAWENHASMPKNRRDFYAFHAALMEAWDGPACVTFTDGKQVGAVLDRNGLRPSRFWVTDDGLVVLASEVGVLDIPQEKVVRKGRLQPGKMFLVDVEAGRIIEDDEIKDQLANAHPYGQWLEEGMIRLKDLPEREHIIYPHASVVRRQKAFGYTEEEIRIIITPMAKAGAEPLGSMGTDTPIAALSAKPRLMFDYFSQLFAQVTNPPLDAIREELVTSLGSAVGPEWNLLDPGPNSCRQVGIAFPVIDNDELAKLIHANADDDYPGLESYVVRALFPVTADGSGLRKRIEEIKQEVSRAIARGARIIVLSDRDGDADNAPIPSLLLTAAIHHHLIREKSRSEEHTSELQSHSFISYAV
;
A
#
# COMPACT_ATOMS: atom_id res chain seq x y z
N MET A 1 16.75 -11.66 33.80
CA MET A 1 17.76 -11.12 32.86
C MET A 1 18.17 -12.24 31.93
N LEU A 2 17.63 -12.30 30.73
CA LEU A 2 18.15 -13.15 29.67
C LEU A 2 19.55 -12.61 29.34
N LYS A 3 20.58 -13.43 29.58
CA LYS A 3 21.92 -13.10 29.11
C LYS A 3 21.87 -13.05 27.60
N ASN A 4 22.02 -11.85 27.05
CA ASN A 4 22.23 -11.67 25.62
C ASN A 4 23.42 -12.56 25.22
N ASN A 5 23.18 -13.58 24.39
CA ASN A 5 24.22 -14.41 23.79
C ASN A 5 24.99 -13.67 22.68
N LEU A 6 24.91 -12.32 22.64
CA LEU A 6 25.70 -11.53 21.73
C LEU A 6 27.17 -11.61 22.09
N PRO A 7 28.09 -11.64 21.14
CA PRO A 7 29.53 -11.57 21.39
C PRO A 7 29.87 -10.34 22.24
N ALA A 8 30.90 -10.45 23.06
CA ALA A 8 31.40 -9.29 23.79
C ALA A 8 31.96 -8.25 22.81
N ALA A 9 31.90 -6.95 23.17
CA ALA A 9 32.48 -5.88 22.39
C ALA A 9 33.93 -6.19 22.02
N GLN A 10 34.27 -6.15 20.74
CA GLN A 10 35.60 -6.49 20.22
C GLN A 10 35.94 -5.67 18.98
N GLY A 11 37.06 -4.95 19.02
CA GLY A 11 37.47 -4.09 17.90
C GLY A 11 36.48 -2.97 17.65
N LEU A 12 35.91 -2.92 16.45
CA LEU A 12 34.84 -1.97 16.07
C LEU A 12 33.43 -2.50 16.36
N TYR A 13 33.32 -3.75 16.79
CA TYR A 13 32.03 -4.35 17.16
C TYR A 13 31.69 -4.03 18.60
N ASP A 14 30.52 -3.45 18.80
CA ASP A 14 29.89 -3.26 20.10
C ASP A 14 28.43 -3.73 20.01
N PRO A 15 28.01 -4.71 20.84
CA PRO A 15 26.64 -5.20 20.83
C PRO A 15 25.59 -4.12 21.15
N ALA A 16 25.99 -2.98 21.71
CA ALA A 16 25.10 -1.83 21.91
C ALA A 16 24.66 -1.17 20.60
N PHE A 17 25.38 -1.40 19.51
CA PHE A 17 25.05 -0.91 18.17
C PHE A 17 24.35 -1.95 17.28
N GLU A 18 24.05 -3.12 17.80
CA GLU A 18 23.27 -4.13 17.08
C GLU A 18 21.79 -3.72 17.04
N HIS A 19 21.46 -2.92 16.03
CA HIS A 19 20.09 -2.55 15.68
C HIS A 19 19.78 -3.15 14.31
N ASP A 20 18.63 -3.85 14.22
CA ASP A 20 18.27 -4.57 13.00
C ASP A 20 17.05 -3.92 12.33
N ALA A 21 15.92 -4.53 12.34
CA ALA A 21 14.69 -4.03 11.72
C ALA A 21 13.65 -3.79 12.80
N CYS A 22 12.56 -3.09 12.45
CA CYS A 22 11.43 -2.84 13.36
C CYS A 22 11.01 -4.09 14.15
N GLY A 23 10.63 -3.90 15.39
CA GLY A 23 10.02 -4.93 16.24
C GLY A 23 8.49 -4.84 16.20
N VAL A 24 7.80 -5.94 15.96
CA VAL A 24 6.34 -6.01 16.04
C VAL A 24 5.91 -7.22 16.87
N ALA A 25 4.89 -7.02 17.70
CA ALA A 25 4.23 -8.13 18.37
C ALA A 25 2.72 -7.88 18.46
N MET A 26 1.95 -8.97 18.41
CA MET A 26 0.56 -9.00 18.80
C MET A 26 0.37 -9.97 19.98
N VAL A 27 -0.46 -9.60 20.92
CA VAL A 27 -0.84 -10.39 22.08
C VAL A 27 -2.35 -10.44 22.14
N ALA A 28 -2.94 -11.61 22.25
CA ALA A 28 -4.38 -11.79 22.32
C ALA A 28 -4.77 -12.92 23.28
N THR A 29 -6.02 -12.91 23.74
CA THR A 29 -6.58 -14.01 24.54
C THR A 29 -7.76 -14.65 23.81
N LEU A 30 -7.81 -15.97 23.85
CA LEU A 30 -8.93 -16.78 23.36
C LEU A 30 -9.99 -17.01 24.44
N LYS A 31 -9.75 -16.56 25.68
CA LYS A 31 -10.60 -16.79 26.84
C LYS A 31 -10.76 -15.50 27.65
N ASP A 32 -11.81 -15.46 28.46
CA ASP A 32 -12.02 -14.48 29.54
C ASP A 32 -12.21 -13.00 29.13
N GLY A 33 -12.37 -12.69 27.83
CA GLY A 33 -12.68 -11.34 27.36
C GLY A 33 -11.56 -10.30 27.62
N PRO A 34 -11.90 -9.00 27.71
CA PRO A 34 -10.91 -7.93 27.89
C PRO A 34 -10.20 -7.99 29.25
N GLN A 35 -8.87 -7.95 29.24
CA GLN A 35 -8.03 -8.02 30.45
C GLN A 35 -6.94 -6.96 30.44
N HIS A 36 -6.60 -6.41 31.60
CA HIS A 36 -5.45 -5.51 31.74
C HIS A 36 -4.12 -6.26 31.51
N GLU A 37 -4.08 -7.53 31.86
CA GLU A 37 -2.89 -8.38 31.69
C GLU A 37 -2.44 -8.47 30.22
N ILE A 38 -3.37 -8.49 29.26
CA ILE A 38 -3.03 -8.47 27.83
C ILE A 38 -2.28 -7.18 27.45
N VAL A 39 -2.73 -6.05 27.97
CA VAL A 39 -2.06 -4.75 27.76
C VAL A 39 -0.66 -4.77 28.39
N GLN A 40 -0.52 -5.27 29.62
CA GLN A 40 0.78 -5.36 30.31
C GLN A 40 1.73 -6.32 29.61
N ARG A 41 1.25 -7.46 29.12
CA ARG A 41 2.06 -8.40 28.34
C ARG A 41 2.52 -7.79 27.02
N ALA A 42 1.66 -7.02 26.33
CA ALA A 42 2.03 -6.33 25.11
C ALA A 42 3.10 -5.25 25.36
N LEU A 43 2.96 -4.46 26.42
CA LEU A 43 3.97 -3.47 26.83
C LEU A 43 5.31 -4.16 27.19
N ARG A 44 5.27 -5.29 27.90
CA ARG A 44 6.46 -6.08 28.21
C ARG A 44 7.11 -6.65 26.93
N ALA A 45 6.31 -7.13 25.98
CA ALA A 45 6.83 -7.59 24.69
C ALA A 45 7.50 -6.45 23.91
N LEU A 46 6.94 -5.23 23.98
CA LEU A 46 7.53 -4.04 23.39
C LEU A 46 8.88 -3.69 24.03
N GLU A 47 8.96 -3.66 25.36
CA GLU A 47 10.21 -3.42 26.09
C GLU A 47 11.30 -4.44 25.73
N ASN A 48 10.93 -5.73 25.62
CA ASN A 48 11.86 -6.80 25.25
C ASN A 48 12.34 -6.72 23.78
N MET A 49 11.71 -5.89 22.95
CA MET A 49 12.13 -5.59 21.58
C MET A 49 12.87 -4.24 21.46
N GLU A 50 13.41 -3.68 22.53
CA GLU A 50 14.13 -2.40 22.50
C GLU A 50 15.28 -2.39 21.48
N HIS A 51 16.01 -3.49 21.36
CA HIS A 51 17.08 -3.67 20.38
C HIS A 51 16.62 -3.62 18.92
N ARG A 52 15.30 -3.68 18.65
CA ARG A 52 14.68 -3.52 17.33
C ARG A 52 14.37 -2.07 16.98
N GLY A 53 14.27 -1.21 17.97
CA GLY A 53 14.03 0.21 17.79
C GLY A 53 15.31 0.97 17.47
N ALA A 54 15.15 2.18 16.95
CA ALA A 54 16.28 3.11 16.81
C ALA A 54 16.05 4.38 17.59
N THR A 55 17.15 5.04 17.90
CA THR A 55 17.18 6.37 18.48
C THR A 55 17.98 7.29 17.58
N GLY A 56 17.68 8.59 17.63
CA GLY A 56 18.44 9.60 16.90
C GLY A 56 19.79 9.89 17.57
N ALA A 57 20.26 11.13 17.42
CA ALA A 57 21.47 11.60 18.08
C ALA A 57 21.34 11.63 19.62
N GLU A 58 20.13 11.58 20.13
CA GLU A 58 19.80 11.56 21.57
C GLU A 58 19.22 10.19 21.92
N PRO A 59 19.74 9.48 22.94
CA PRO A 59 19.24 8.16 23.32
C PRO A 59 17.80 8.18 23.85
N ASP A 60 17.32 9.34 24.29
CA ASP A 60 15.98 9.56 24.86
C ASP A 60 14.97 10.04 23.82
N SER A 61 15.34 10.14 22.54
CA SER A 61 14.47 10.44 21.40
C SER A 61 14.41 9.25 20.47
N GLY A 62 13.36 8.41 20.64
CA GLY A 62 13.17 7.21 19.85
C GLY A 62 12.56 7.50 18.46
N ASP A 63 12.79 6.61 17.51
CA ASP A 63 12.15 6.65 16.18
C ASP A 63 10.64 6.43 16.25
N GLY A 64 10.18 5.75 17.30
CA GLY A 64 8.78 5.59 17.60
C GLY A 64 8.44 4.28 18.29
N ALA A 65 7.53 4.36 19.23
CA ALA A 65 6.90 3.21 19.87
C ALA A 65 5.41 3.46 20.08
N GLY A 66 4.62 2.38 20.13
CA GLY A 66 3.19 2.52 20.38
C GLY A 66 2.47 1.20 20.57
N ILE A 67 1.21 1.33 20.98
CA ILE A 67 0.29 0.23 21.22
C ILE A 67 -1.09 0.56 20.63
N LEU A 68 -1.69 -0.42 19.96
CA LEU A 68 -3.07 -0.41 19.51
C LEU A 68 -3.84 -1.44 20.33
N ILE A 69 -4.95 -1.02 20.94
CA ILE A 69 -5.81 -1.83 21.79
C ILE A 69 -7.28 -1.63 21.42
N ARG A 70 -8.15 -2.54 21.82
CA ARG A 70 -9.60 -2.29 21.83
C ARG A 70 -9.90 -1.13 22.77
N ILE A 71 -10.92 -0.29 22.45
CA ILE A 71 -11.35 0.81 23.31
C ILE A 71 -11.55 0.31 24.75
N PRO A 72 -10.86 0.90 25.74
CA PRO A 72 -11.00 0.53 27.15
C PRO A 72 -12.23 1.23 27.78
N ASP A 73 -13.44 0.73 27.46
CA ASP A 73 -14.71 1.36 27.83
C ASP A 73 -14.87 1.59 29.34
N GLU A 74 -14.49 0.60 30.17
CA GLU A 74 -14.52 0.73 31.65
C GLU A 74 -13.64 1.88 32.14
N PHE A 75 -12.46 2.04 31.56
CA PHE A 75 -11.55 3.12 31.90
C PHE A 75 -12.15 4.48 31.54
N PHE A 76 -12.62 4.65 30.30
CA PHE A 76 -13.19 5.94 29.88
C PHE A 76 -14.40 6.32 30.72
N ARG A 77 -15.32 5.39 31.04
CA ARG A 77 -16.45 5.67 31.94
C ARG A 77 -16.02 6.12 33.33
N SER A 78 -14.82 5.77 33.77
CA SER A 78 -14.32 6.14 35.10
C SER A 78 -13.58 7.48 35.16
N VAL A 79 -13.08 7.98 34.01
CA VAL A 79 -12.22 9.20 33.97
C VAL A 79 -12.88 10.39 33.28
N LEU A 80 -14.02 10.16 32.57
CA LEU A 80 -14.73 11.24 31.89
C LEU A 80 -15.78 11.88 32.80
N ASP A 81 -15.93 13.18 32.66
CA ASP A 81 -16.93 14.01 33.37
C ASP A 81 -18.29 14.07 32.63
N PHE A 82 -18.39 13.42 31.46
CA PHE A 82 -19.60 13.27 30.66
C PHE A 82 -19.96 11.79 30.46
N LYS A 83 -21.23 11.53 30.11
CA LYS A 83 -21.72 10.17 29.94
C LYS A 83 -21.44 9.66 28.53
N LEU A 84 -20.94 8.43 28.44
CA LEU A 84 -20.81 7.69 27.18
C LEU A 84 -22.07 6.84 26.92
N PRO A 85 -22.52 6.74 25.64
CA PRO A 85 -23.47 5.71 25.22
C PRO A 85 -22.92 4.29 25.47
N GLU A 86 -23.68 3.27 25.10
CA GLU A 86 -23.22 1.88 25.15
C GLU A 86 -21.99 1.70 24.23
N PHE A 87 -21.12 0.74 24.59
CA PHE A 87 -19.97 0.38 23.77
C PHE A 87 -20.38 0.09 22.31
N GLY A 88 -19.62 0.61 21.35
CA GLY A 88 -19.92 0.54 19.92
C GLY A 88 -20.92 1.60 19.42
N LYS A 89 -21.55 2.41 20.29
CA LYS A 89 -22.41 3.55 19.95
C LYS A 89 -21.73 4.91 20.15
N TYR A 90 -20.47 4.91 20.44
CA TYR A 90 -19.63 6.11 20.47
C TYR A 90 -18.28 5.83 19.79
N VAL A 91 -17.67 6.88 19.34
CA VAL A 91 -16.30 6.93 18.80
C VAL A 91 -15.41 7.58 19.81
N ALA A 92 -14.22 7.03 20.01
CA ALA A 92 -13.15 7.68 20.76
C ALA A 92 -11.92 7.84 19.84
N GLY A 93 -11.27 8.99 19.88
CA GLY A 93 -10.09 9.27 19.07
C GLY A 93 -9.00 9.99 19.83
N MET A 94 -7.76 9.61 19.55
CA MET A 94 -6.59 10.34 19.97
C MET A 94 -6.31 11.45 18.94
N ALA A 95 -6.24 12.70 19.35
CA ALA A 95 -5.91 13.84 18.50
C ALA A 95 -4.53 14.38 18.85
N PHE A 96 -3.66 14.47 17.87
CA PHE A 96 -2.38 15.17 17.92
C PHE A 96 -2.57 16.55 17.30
N ILE A 97 -2.69 17.57 18.13
CA ILE A 97 -2.85 18.96 17.71
C ILE A 97 -1.47 19.61 17.64
N GLU A 98 -1.13 20.22 16.52
CA GLU A 98 0.17 20.84 16.30
C GLU A 98 0.49 21.89 17.38
N SER A 99 1.74 21.89 17.84
CA SER A 99 2.20 22.84 18.86
C SER A 99 2.09 24.29 18.36
N GLY A 100 1.51 25.16 19.18
CA GLY A 100 1.28 26.57 18.84
C GLY A 100 -0.03 26.84 18.09
N ALA A 101 -0.80 25.84 17.71
CA ALA A 101 -2.12 26.04 17.11
C ALA A 101 -3.17 26.50 18.15
N ASP A 102 -4.13 27.31 17.71
CA ASP A 102 -5.25 27.75 18.56
C ASP A 102 -6.27 26.60 18.73
N VAL A 103 -6.16 25.91 19.88
CA VAL A 103 -7.00 24.76 20.23
C VAL A 103 -8.49 25.09 20.23
N LYS A 104 -8.88 26.30 20.61
CA LYS A 104 -10.29 26.72 20.64
C LYS A 104 -10.84 26.80 19.21
N VAL A 105 -10.11 27.47 18.33
CA VAL A 105 -10.50 27.58 16.91
C VAL A 105 -10.59 26.20 16.27
N ILE A 106 -9.63 25.32 16.55
CA ILE A 106 -9.62 23.94 16.04
C ILE A 106 -10.87 23.18 16.53
N LYS A 107 -11.17 23.20 17.83
CA LYS A 107 -12.35 22.53 18.40
C LYS A 107 -13.65 23.07 17.83
N ASP A 108 -13.78 24.38 17.64
CA ASP A 108 -14.96 25.00 17.03
C ASP A 108 -15.13 24.57 15.55
N GLN A 109 -14.03 24.43 14.80
CA GLN A 109 -14.07 23.94 13.42
C GLN A 109 -14.38 22.44 13.35
N ILE A 110 -13.84 21.62 14.24
CA ILE A 110 -14.16 20.19 14.34
C ILE A 110 -15.64 20.01 14.70
N ASP A 111 -16.22 20.83 15.59
CA ASP A 111 -17.66 20.76 15.92
C ASP A 111 -18.53 21.04 14.68
N LYS A 112 -18.13 22.02 13.87
CA LYS A 112 -18.82 22.29 12.61
C LYS A 112 -18.75 21.11 11.65
N LEU A 113 -17.54 20.57 11.41
CA LEU A 113 -17.34 19.41 10.51
C LEU A 113 -18.09 18.16 11.01
N ALA A 114 -18.09 17.93 12.34
CA ALA A 114 -18.82 16.81 12.93
C ALA A 114 -20.33 16.89 12.65
N LYS A 115 -20.92 18.08 12.79
CA LYS A 115 -22.33 18.30 12.48
C LYS A 115 -22.63 18.06 10.99
N GLU A 116 -21.74 18.45 10.09
CA GLU A 116 -21.88 18.19 8.65
C GLU A 116 -21.83 16.70 8.31
N GLU A 117 -21.08 15.90 9.10
CA GLU A 117 -21.03 14.44 8.99
C GLU A 117 -22.09 13.72 9.86
N ASN A 118 -23.10 14.43 10.37
CA ASN A 118 -24.15 13.89 11.25
C ASN A 118 -23.62 13.25 12.54
N LEU A 119 -22.51 13.77 13.06
CA LEU A 119 -21.91 13.38 14.33
C LEU A 119 -22.11 14.46 15.38
N GLN A 120 -22.24 14.04 16.63
CA GLN A 120 -22.35 14.91 17.79
C GLN A 120 -21.14 14.70 18.70
N ILE A 121 -20.46 15.80 19.07
CA ILE A 121 -19.39 15.77 20.06
C ILE A 121 -20.00 15.57 21.45
N LEU A 122 -19.56 14.51 22.14
CA LEU A 122 -19.90 14.23 23.53
C LEU A 122 -19.00 15.01 24.49
N GLY A 123 -17.73 15.16 24.13
CA GLY A 123 -16.76 15.90 24.92
C GLY A 123 -15.33 15.68 24.47
N TRP A 124 -14.42 16.38 25.15
CA TRP A 124 -12.99 16.30 24.99
C TRP A 124 -12.33 15.97 26.33
N ARG A 125 -11.26 15.18 26.28
CA ARG A 125 -10.41 14.89 27.44
C ARG A 125 -8.95 15.24 27.11
N GLU A 126 -8.32 16.06 27.92
CA GLU A 126 -6.86 16.23 27.86
C GLU A 126 -6.19 14.94 28.33
N VAL A 127 -5.25 14.41 27.54
CA VAL A 127 -4.57 13.15 27.86
C VAL A 127 -3.47 13.43 28.89
N PRO A 128 -3.48 12.76 30.06
CA PRO A 128 -2.36 12.86 30.99
C PRO A 128 -1.09 12.31 30.34
N MET A 129 0.01 13.06 30.44
CA MET A 129 1.30 12.66 29.90
C MET A 129 2.44 13.06 30.84
N ASN A 130 3.54 12.29 30.77
CA ASN A 130 4.76 12.56 31.52
C ASN A 130 5.95 12.70 30.56
N PRO A 131 6.31 13.94 30.16
CA PRO A 131 7.39 14.17 29.20
C PRO A 131 8.80 14.17 29.81
N LYS A 132 8.97 13.81 31.08
CA LYS A 132 10.26 13.98 31.80
C LYS A 132 11.38 13.11 31.26
N SER A 133 11.06 11.96 30.70
CA SER A 133 12.03 11.02 30.13
C SER A 133 12.34 11.25 28.66
N LEU A 134 11.73 12.26 28.04
CA LEU A 134 11.91 12.52 26.60
C LEU A 134 13.15 13.35 26.32
N GLY A 135 13.83 13.04 25.22
CA GLY A 135 14.89 13.85 24.65
C GLY A 135 14.38 15.18 24.10
N LYS A 136 15.29 16.15 23.97
CA LYS A 136 14.95 17.50 23.53
C LYS A 136 14.34 17.53 22.14
N THR A 137 14.80 16.66 21.25
CA THR A 137 14.29 16.55 19.88
C THR A 137 12.81 16.13 19.90
N ALA A 138 12.46 15.07 20.62
CA ALA A 138 11.09 14.60 20.74
C ALA A 138 10.16 15.67 21.36
N VAL A 139 10.63 16.37 22.40
CA VAL A 139 9.88 17.45 23.06
C VAL A 139 9.66 18.66 22.13
N SER A 140 10.67 19.02 21.32
CA SER A 140 10.60 20.22 20.46
C SER A 140 9.50 20.15 19.39
N VAL A 141 9.12 18.93 18.98
CA VAL A 141 8.09 18.66 17.96
C VAL A 141 6.86 17.94 18.55
N MET A 142 6.74 17.92 19.88
CA MET A 142 5.66 17.23 20.57
C MET A 142 4.33 17.96 20.35
N PRO A 143 3.28 17.26 19.86
CA PRO A 143 1.95 17.82 19.73
C PRO A 143 1.26 17.95 21.12
N ARG A 144 0.16 18.66 21.15
CA ARG A 144 -0.80 18.56 22.25
C ARG A 144 -1.69 17.35 22.04
N PHE A 145 -1.92 16.57 23.10
CA PHE A 145 -2.71 15.35 23.09
C PHE A 145 -4.09 15.58 23.69
N GLU A 146 -5.10 15.33 22.88
CA GLU A 146 -6.50 15.40 23.32
C GLU A 146 -7.23 14.13 22.86
N GLN A 147 -8.22 13.70 23.63
CA GLN A 147 -9.15 12.64 23.20
C GLN A 147 -10.50 13.26 22.87
N LEU A 148 -10.99 12.95 21.67
CA LEU A 148 -12.29 13.34 21.15
C LEU A 148 -13.28 12.19 21.29
N PHE A 149 -14.48 12.48 21.80
CA PHE A 149 -15.58 11.52 21.91
C PHE A 149 -16.79 12.02 21.14
N LEU A 150 -17.33 11.14 20.27
CA LEU A 150 -18.43 11.43 19.36
C LEU A 150 -19.49 10.34 19.44
N THR A 151 -20.72 10.68 19.03
CA THR A 151 -21.80 9.71 18.77
C THR A 151 -22.52 10.08 17.48
N GLY A 152 -23.19 9.15 16.86
CA GLY A 152 -24.04 9.41 15.71
C GLY A 152 -25.34 10.12 16.12
N ALA A 153 -25.84 11.00 15.26
CA ALA A 153 -27.05 11.78 15.53
C ALA A 153 -28.32 10.90 15.65
N ASN A 154 -28.34 9.72 14.99
CA ASN A 154 -29.47 8.79 14.98
C ASN A 154 -29.14 7.46 15.70
N SER A 155 -28.18 7.48 16.63
CA SER A 155 -27.74 6.31 17.39
C SER A 155 -27.06 5.23 16.52
N GLU A 156 -26.37 5.61 15.50
CA GLU A 156 -25.52 4.74 14.67
C GLU A 156 -24.51 4.01 15.54
N SER A 157 -24.07 2.84 15.11
CA SER A 157 -23.18 1.98 15.89
C SER A 157 -22.21 1.19 15.00
N GLY A 158 -21.10 0.76 15.59
CA GLY A 158 -20.11 -0.10 14.93
C GLY A 158 -19.61 0.50 13.63
N LEU A 159 -19.51 -0.30 12.57
CA LEU A 159 -18.92 0.11 11.30
C LEU A 159 -19.67 1.25 10.59
N VAL A 160 -20.99 1.39 10.82
CA VAL A 160 -21.76 2.54 10.28
C VAL A 160 -21.25 3.83 10.90
N LEU A 161 -21.06 3.84 12.23
CA LEU A 161 -20.52 4.99 12.95
C LEU A 161 -19.05 5.25 12.59
N ASP A 162 -18.26 4.18 12.40
CA ASP A 162 -16.85 4.31 11.98
C ASP A 162 -16.70 4.92 10.58
N ARG A 163 -17.62 4.65 9.64
CA ARG A 163 -17.64 5.30 8.31
C ARG A 163 -17.85 6.80 8.39
N MET A 164 -18.75 7.24 9.28
CA MET A 164 -18.97 8.69 9.53
C MET A 164 -17.71 9.32 10.16
N ALA A 165 -17.12 8.64 11.14
CA ALA A 165 -15.89 9.08 11.80
C ALA A 165 -14.69 9.13 10.83
N PHE A 166 -14.58 8.17 9.90
CA PHE A 166 -13.60 8.17 8.81
C PHE A 166 -13.71 9.42 7.94
N CYS A 167 -14.94 9.74 7.48
CA CYS A 167 -15.17 10.96 6.69
C CYS A 167 -14.79 12.22 7.47
N LEU A 168 -15.24 12.32 8.72
CA LEU A 168 -14.89 13.46 9.60
C LEU A 168 -13.38 13.59 9.77
N ARG A 169 -12.69 12.50 10.09
CA ARG A 169 -11.24 12.49 10.30
C ARG A 169 -10.48 12.95 9.07
N LYS A 170 -10.78 12.40 7.89
CA LYS A 170 -10.13 12.82 6.63
C LYS A 170 -10.31 14.31 6.37
N ARG A 171 -11.51 14.84 6.57
CA ARG A 171 -11.79 16.27 6.42
C ARG A 171 -11.03 17.14 7.41
N ILE A 172 -10.90 16.69 8.67
CA ILE A 172 -10.13 17.40 9.68
C ILE A 172 -8.64 17.41 9.29
N GLU A 173 -8.07 16.24 8.99
CA GLU A 173 -6.64 16.11 8.66
C GLU A 173 -6.26 16.88 7.39
N HIS A 174 -7.17 17.07 6.43
CA HIS A 174 -6.95 17.89 5.23
C HIS A 174 -7.03 19.40 5.46
N SER A 175 -7.77 19.83 6.47
CA SER A 175 -8.08 21.26 6.64
C SER A 175 -7.50 21.89 7.90
N LEU A 176 -7.09 21.10 8.89
CA LEU A 176 -6.63 21.55 10.18
C LEU A 176 -5.28 20.93 10.56
N PRO A 177 -4.47 21.58 11.39
CA PRO A 177 -3.21 21.04 11.87
C PRO A 177 -3.43 20.01 12.99
N VAL A 178 -4.17 18.95 12.68
CA VAL A 178 -4.53 17.86 13.59
C VAL A 178 -4.35 16.53 12.88
N TYR A 179 -3.74 15.57 13.55
CA TYR A 179 -3.63 14.19 13.10
C TYR A 179 -4.30 13.25 14.10
N PHE A 180 -5.02 12.25 13.62
CA PHE A 180 -5.67 11.23 14.45
C PHE A 180 -4.99 9.86 14.29
N PRO A 181 -4.15 9.43 15.24
CA PRO A 181 -3.68 8.04 15.30
C PRO A 181 -4.81 7.01 15.30
N SER A 182 -5.94 7.37 15.91
CA SER A 182 -7.18 6.59 15.88
C SER A 182 -8.38 7.51 16.07
N LEU A 183 -9.49 7.18 15.40
CA LEU A 183 -10.82 7.74 15.63
C LEU A 183 -11.84 6.66 15.24
N SER A 184 -12.23 5.83 16.20
CA SER A 184 -12.98 4.59 15.95
C SER A 184 -13.95 4.26 17.09
N SER A 185 -14.97 3.46 16.80
CA SER A 185 -15.87 2.86 17.80
C SER A 185 -15.30 1.59 18.44
N SER A 186 -14.15 1.11 17.94
CA SER A 186 -13.59 -0.19 18.31
C SER A 186 -12.19 -0.15 18.87
N THR A 187 -11.30 0.70 18.33
CA THR A 187 -9.85 0.68 18.63
C THR A 187 -9.33 2.04 19.11
N MET A 188 -8.26 2.00 19.89
CA MET A 188 -7.52 3.16 20.37
C MET A 188 -6.01 2.94 20.21
N VAL A 189 -5.31 3.98 19.76
CA VAL A 189 -3.85 3.97 19.57
C VAL A 189 -3.19 4.97 20.50
N TYR A 190 -2.19 4.52 21.26
CA TYR A 190 -1.22 5.33 22.00
C TYR A 190 0.15 5.15 21.34
N LYS A 191 0.75 6.22 20.86
CA LYS A 191 2.04 6.18 20.16
C LYS A 191 2.78 7.50 20.22
N GLY A 192 4.05 7.49 19.85
CA GLY A 192 4.83 8.72 19.76
C GLY A 192 6.28 8.51 19.38
N MET A 193 7.06 9.60 19.33
CA MET A 193 8.52 9.57 19.19
C MET A 193 9.17 9.12 20.50
N LEU A 194 8.93 7.87 20.84
CA LEU A 194 9.26 7.24 22.11
C LEU A 194 10.20 6.07 21.88
N THR A 195 11.04 5.77 22.83
CA THR A 195 11.65 4.44 22.97
C THR A 195 10.62 3.47 23.55
N THR A 196 10.90 2.18 23.49
CA THR A 196 9.98 1.14 23.96
C THR A 196 9.62 1.26 25.43
N GLY A 197 10.60 1.57 26.29
CA GLY A 197 10.39 1.75 27.74
C GLY A 197 9.65 3.04 28.11
N GLN A 198 9.70 4.05 27.27
CA GLN A 198 9.04 5.34 27.53
C GLN A 198 7.52 5.30 27.33
N LEU A 199 6.96 4.37 26.56
CA LEU A 199 5.54 4.39 26.18
C LEU A 199 4.59 4.38 27.39
N ALA A 200 4.76 3.44 28.32
CA ALA A 200 3.93 3.33 29.50
C ALA A 200 4.22 4.40 30.55
N GLU A 201 5.46 4.94 30.58
CA GLU A 201 5.83 6.06 31.42
C GLU A 201 5.23 7.38 30.92
N PHE A 202 5.27 7.58 29.60
CA PHE A 202 4.73 8.80 28.96
C PHE A 202 3.21 8.87 29.03
N TYR A 203 2.50 7.74 28.84
CA TYR A 203 1.05 7.64 28.93
C TYR A 203 0.61 6.89 30.21
N PRO A 204 0.42 7.59 31.35
CA PRO A 204 0.01 6.96 32.61
C PRO A 204 -1.29 6.17 32.52
N ASP A 205 -2.19 6.50 31.56
CA ASP A 205 -3.41 5.78 31.28
C ASP A 205 -3.17 4.26 31.10
N LEU A 206 -2.08 3.89 30.42
CA LEU A 206 -1.75 2.49 30.12
C LEU A 206 -1.45 1.64 31.36
N ASN A 207 -1.20 2.27 32.52
CA ASN A 207 -0.94 1.61 33.79
C ASN A 207 -2.21 1.44 34.65
N ASP A 208 -3.35 2.03 34.25
CA ASP A 208 -4.61 1.90 34.99
C ASP A 208 -5.21 0.50 34.77
N GLN A 209 -5.58 -0.18 35.86
CA GLN A 209 -6.14 -1.54 35.84
C GLN A 209 -7.46 -1.66 35.07
N LYS A 210 -8.13 -0.55 34.78
CA LYS A 210 -9.35 -0.49 33.99
C LYS A 210 -9.07 -0.38 32.49
N VAL A 211 -7.83 -0.13 32.09
CA VAL A 211 -7.43 -0.22 30.68
C VAL A 211 -7.29 -1.69 30.34
N LYS A 212 -8.37 -2.26 29.85
CA LYS A 212 -8.52 -3.66 29.51
C LYS A 212 -8.75 -3.84 28.02
N SER A 213 -8.11 -4.85 27.43
CA SER A 213 -8.29 -5.23 26.04
C SER A 213 -8.16 -6.76 25.87
N PRO A 214 -8.89 -7.39 24.93
CA PRO A 214 -8.68 -8.80 24.63
C PRO A 214 -7.53 -9.03 23.67
N LEU A 215 -7.02 -7.96 23.06
CA LEU A 215 -5.92 -7.98 22.09
C LEU A 215 -5.10 -6.69 22.17
N ALA A 216 -3.85 -6.77 21.75
CA ALA A 216 -2.99 -5.61 21.57
C ALA A 216 -1.98 -5.86 20.45
N ILE A 217 -1.68 -4.82 19.68
CA ILE A 217 -0.56 -4.77 18.74
C ILE A 217 0.44 -3.73 19.24
N VAL A 218 1.72 -4.10 19.33
CA VAL A 218 2.81 -3.19 19.71
C VAL A 218 3.88 -3.16 18.64
N HIS A 219 4.55 -2.02 18.55
CA HIS A 219 5.58 -1.82 17.55
C HIS A 219 6.71 -0.94 18.09
N SER A 220 7.96 -1.38 17.83
CA SER A 220 9.19 -0.63 18.03
C SER A 220 9.75 -0.24 16.66
N ARG A 221 9.84 1.05 16.38
CA ARG A 221 10.18 1.56 15.05
C ARG A 221 11.68 1.71 14.86
N PHE A 222 12.14 1.27 13.68
CA PHE A 222 13.45 1.61 13.11
C PHE A 222 13.17 2.33 11.78
N SER A 223 13.44 3.63 11.74
CA SER A 223 13.16 4.46 10.56
C SER A 223 14.34 4.44 9.59
N THR A 224 14.12 3.97 8.36
CA THR A 224 15.17 3.92 7.33
C THR A 224 15.00 5.00 6.26
N ASN A 225 13.77 5.29 5.83
CA ASN A 225 13.48 6.12 4.66
C ASN A 225 12.77 7.45 4.97
N THR A 226 12.31 7.65 6.20
CA THR A 226 11.61 8.87 6.62
C THR A 226 12.17 9.37 7.95
N PHE A 227 12.22 10.69 8.15
CA PHE A 227 12.57 11.23 9.46
C PHE A 227 11.53 10.83 10.51
N PRO A 228 11.96 10.49 11.73
CA PRO A 228 11.05 10.21 12.83
C PRO A 228 10.10 11.38 13.10
N SER A 229 8.84 11.07 13.35
CA SER A 229 7.84 12.05 13.80
C SER A 229 6.78 11.36 14.65
N TRP A 230 6.07 12.16 15.47
CA TRP A 230 4.98 11.66 16.30
C TRP A 230 3.90 10.93 15.48
N GLN A 231 3.58 11.46 14.32
CA GLN A 231 2.54 10.93 13.42
C GLN A 231 2.98 9.62 12.75
N LEU A 232 4.26 9.51 12.36
CA LEU A 232 4.78 8.35 11.63
C LEU A 232 5.19 7.18 12.51
N SER A 233 5.07 7.30 13.85
CA SER A 233 5.21 6.17 14.76
C SER A 233 4.11 5.15 14.52
N HIS A 234 4.44 3.86 14.76
CA HIS A 234 3.46 2.77 14.70
C HIS A 234 2.89 2.46 16.09
N PRO A 235 1.73 1.77 16.19
CA PRO A 235 0.84 1.34 15.10
C PRO A 235 0.11 2.49 14.43
N TYR A 236 -0.41 2.22 13.22
CA TYR A 236 -1.40 3.06 12.57
C TYR A 236 -2.81 2.68 13.05
N ARG A 237 -3.87 3.07 12.30
CA ARG A 237 -5.28 2.89 12.71
C ARG A 237 -5.68 1.42 12.77
N TYR A 238 -5.16 0.62 11.83
CA TYR A 238 -5.48 -0.80 11.69
C TYR A 238 -4.25 -1.68 11.69
N ILE A 239 -3.06 -1.16 11.36
CA ILE A 239 -1.87 -1.98 11.15
C ILE A 239 -0.66 -1.58 12.00
N ALA A 240 0.23 -2.56 12.18
CA ALA A 240 1.66 -2.33 12.38
C ALA A 240 2.46 -3.15 11.36
N HIS A 241 3.48 -2.54 10.78
CA HIS A 241 4.23 -3.09 9.67
C HIS A 241 5.72 -3.18 10.01
N ASN A 242 6.29 -4.34 9.74
CA ASN A 242 7.73 -4.57 9.77
C ASN A 242 8.20 -4.92 8.35
N GLY A 243 8.85 -3.98 7.69
CA GLY A 243 9.33 -4.13 6.32
C GLY A 243 9.30 -2.84 5.52
N GLU A 244 9.26 -2.98 4.21
CA GLU A 244 9.14 -1.89 3.24
C GLU A 244 8.23 -2.29 2.09
N ILE A 245 7.32 -1.40 1.70
CA ILE A 245 6.54 -1.54 0.47
C ILE A 245 7.33 -0.85 -0.65
N ASN A 246 8.05 -1.62 -1.44
CA ASN A 246 8.92 -1.11 -2.50
C ASN A 246 8.13 -0.43 -3.63
N THR A 247 6.89 -0.88 -3.86
CA THR A 247 6.01 -0.37 -4.92
C THR A 247 5.21 0.87 -4.51
N VAL A 248 5.38 1.38 -3.30
CA VAL A 248 4.54 2.44 -2.68
C VAL A 248 4.31 3.65 -3.59
N LYS A 249 5.31 4.09 -4.35
CA LYS A 249 5.17 5.25 -5.24
C LYS A 249 4.17 4.98 -6.36
N GLY A 250 4.23 3.80 -6.95
CA GLY A 250 3.27 3.33 -7.96
C GLY A 250 1.87 3.20 -7.35
N ASN A 251 1.74 2.53 -6.21
CA ASN A 251 0.47 2.34 -5.51
C ASN A 251 -0.22 3.67 -5.16
N ARG A 252 0.53 4.66 -4.65
CA ARG A 252 0.00 6.02 -4.39
C ARG A 252 -0.52 6.69 -5.67
N ASN A 253 0.26 6.61 -6.75
CA ASN A 253 -0.12 7.21 -8.03
C ASN A 253 -1.38 6.54 -8.60
N TRP A 254 -1.49 5.22 -8.49
CA TRP A 254 -2.67 4.47 -8.88
C TRP A 254 -3.91 4.84 -8.04
N MET A 255 -3.77 4.93 -6.71
CA MET A 255 -4.88 5.37 -5.85
C MET A 255 -5.37 6.76 -6.23
N ARG A 256 -4.44 7.71 -6.44
CA ARG A 256 -4.80 9.05 -6.90
C ARG A 256 -5.49 9.05 -8.27
N ALA A 257 -5.06 8.19 -9.18
CA ALA A 257 -5.65 8.11 -10.52
C ALA A 257 -7.08 7.57 -10.49
N ARG A 258 -7.40 6.66 -9.55
CA ARG A 258 -8.73 6.04 -9.45
C ARG A 258 -9.69 6.74 -8.47
N GLU A 259 -9.26 7.82 -7.81
CA GLU A 259 -10.14 8.59 -6.89
C GLU A 259 -11.44 9.01 -7.55
N GLU A 260 -11.41 9.43 -8.81
CA GLU A 260 -12.61 9.83 -9.59
C GLU A 260 -13.59 8.67 -9.85
N LEU A 261 -13.10 7.42 -9.80
CA LEU A 261 -13.94 6.22 -9.99
C LEU A 261 -14.59 5.76 -8.69
N LEU A 262 -14.13 6.28 -7.54
CA LEU A 262 -14.59 5.81 -6.24
C LEU A 262 -16.00 6.32 -5.96
N ASN A 263 -16.90 5.37 -5.78
CA ASN A 263 -18.27 5.61 -5.31
C ASN A 263 -18.64 4.50 -4.32
N SER A 264 -19.44 4.82 -3.32
CA SER A 264 -19.86 3.85 -2.29
C SER A 264 -21.23 4.20 -1.74
N GLU A 265 -22.12 3.23 -1.70
CA GLU A 265 -23.38 3.36 -0.97
C GLU A 265 -23.20 3.21 0.55
N LEU A 266 -22.07 2.66 0.99
CA LEU A 266 -21.76 2.38 2.39
C LEU A 266 -21.12 3.55 3.11
N ILE A 267 -20.22 4.27 2.43
CA ILE A 267 -19.57 5.48 2.97
C ILE A 267 -20.48 6.66 2.68
N PRO A 268 -20.96 7.38 3.71
CA PRO A 268 -21.99 8.40 3.49
C PRO A 268 -21.48 9.59 2.68
N GLY A 269 -22.32 10.11 1.80
CA GLY A 269 -22.11 11.34 1.04
C GLY A 269 -21.09 11.20 -0.10
N ASP A 270 -20.78 12.33 -0.74
CA ASP A 270 -19.82 12.38 -1.84
C ASP A 270 -18.39 12.16 -1.33
N LEU A 271 -17.66 11.22 -1.96
CA LEU A 271 -16.29 10.87 -1.57
C LEU A 271 -15.28 11.96 -1.94
N GLU A 272 -15.57 12.86 -2.85
CA GLU A 272 -14.64 13.94 -3.25
C GLU A 272 -14.19 14.78 -2.03
N ARG A 273 -15.05 14.93 -1.01
CA ARG A 273 -14.75 15.70 0.20
C ARG A 273 -13.67 15.08 1.10
N ILE A 274 -13.34 13.81 0.89
CA ILE A 274 -12.31 13.09 1.65
C ILE A 274 -11.04 12.82 0.82
N PHE A 275 -10.97 13.30 -0.41
CA PHE A 275 -9.77 13.19 -1.24
C PHE A 275 -8.71 14.25 -0.88
N PRO A 276 -7.42 13.91 -1.01
CA PRO A 276 -6.88 12.62 -1.44
C PRO A 276 -7.03 11.54 -0.36
N ILE A 277 -7.21 10.28 -0.80
CA ILE A 277 -7.25 9.14 0.13
C ILE A 277 -5.90 8.91 0.78
N VAL A 278 -4.82 9.02 0.00
CA VAL A 278 -3.46 8.78 0.46
C VAL A 278 -2.70 10.09 0.62
N ASP A 279 -2.11 10.29 1.81
CA ASP A 279 -1.16 11.38 2.03
C ASP A 279 0.18 11.05 1.38
N MET A 280 0.55 11.83 0.35
CA MET A 280 1.80 11.65 -0.40
C MET A 280 3.05 11.93 0.44
N ALA A 281 2.95 12.63 1.55
CA ALA A 281 4.03 12.93 2.48
C ALA A 281 4.20 11.85 3.56
N GLY A 282 3.24 10.92 3.68
CA GLY A 282 3.27 9.83 4.65
C GLY A 282 4.37 8.79 4.38
N SER A 283 4.52 7.82 5.29
CA SER A 283 5.37 6.64 5.04
C SER A 283 4.64 5.62 4.14
N ASP A 284 5.35 4.60 3.68
CA ASP A 284 4.76 3.45 2.97
C ASP A 284 3.66 2.78 3.79
N SER A 285 3.95 2.54 5.08
CA SER A 285 3.01 1.94 6.03
C SER A 285 1.79 2.82 6.30
N ALA A 286 1.96 4.16 6.35
CA ALA A 286 0.84 5.10 6.47
C ALA A 286 -0.08 5.00 5.26
N SER A 287 0.50 5.02 4.06
CA SER A 287 -0.27 4.89 2.81
C SER A 287 -1.00 3.55 2.70
N PHE A 288 -0.34 2.46 3.13
CA PHE A 288 -0.97 1.15 3.21
C PHE A 288 -2.18 1.14 4.15
N ASP A 289 -2.04 1.71 5.35
CA ASP A 289 -3.11 1.81 6.34
C ASP A 289 -4.30 2.63 5.82
N GLU A 290 -4.05 3.74 5.11
CA GLU A 290 -5.09 4.59 4.53
C GLU A 290 -5.91 3.88 3.44
N VAL A 291 -5.25 3.10 2.59
CA VAL A 291 -5.94 2.31 1.55
C VAL A 291 -6.67 1.13 2.16
N LEU A 292 -6.06 0.44 3.13
CA LEU A 292 -6.72 -0.64 3.87
C LEU A 292 -7.99 -0.13 4.58
N GLU A 293 -7.92 1.03 5.21
CA GLU A 293 -9.07 1.68 5.85
C GLU A 293 -10.18 1.96 4.82
N LEU A 294 -9.84 2.53 3.65
CA LEU A 294 -10.82 2.77 2.59
C LEU A 294 -11.53 1.48 2.16
N LEU A 295 -10.78 0.42 1.93
CA LEU A 295 -11.33 -0.88 1.52
C LEU A 295 -12.23 -1.48 2.60
N TYR A 296 -11.85 -1.34 3.88
CA TYR A 296 -12.64 -1.80 5.01
C TYR A 296 -13.92 -0.97 5.18
N MET A 297 -13.84 0.35 5.10
CA MET A 297 -15.01 1.25 5.11
C MET A 297 -15.93 1.00 3.91
N GLY A 298 -15.37 0.63 2.77
CA GLY A 298 -16.09 0.24 1.56
C GLY A 298 -16.74 -1.15 1.62
N GLY A 299 -16.67 -1.85 2.76
CA GLY A 299 -17.45 -3.07 3.03
C GLY A 299 -16.67 -4.38 2.95
N ARG A 300 -15.37 -4.37 2.68
CA ARG A 300 -14.53 -5.57 2.76
C ARG A 300 -14.18 -5.88 4.21
N THR A 301 -13.97 -7.16 4.54
CA THR A 301 -13.33 -7.52 5.81
C THR A 301 -11.83 -7.19 5.75
N LEU A 302 -11.18 -6.99 6.90
CA LEU A 302 -9.73 -6.76 6.92
C LEU A 302 -8.95 -7.90 6.26
N PRO A 303 -9.23 -9.21 6.53
CA PRO A 303 -8.58 -10.30 5.82
C PRO A 303 -8.74 -10.22 4.30
N HIS A 304 -9.92 -9.86 3.79
CA HIS A 304 -10.16 -9.69 2.36
C HIS A 304 -9.30 -8.55 1.78
N ALA A 305 -9.36 -7.36 2.37
CA ALA A 305 -8.62 -6.20 1.92
C ALA A 305 -7.09 -6.45 1.96
N ILE A 306 -6.59 -7.08 3.01
CA ILE A 306 -5.18 -7.48 3.14
C ILE A 306 -4.77 -8.45 2.03
N LEU A 307 -5.57 -9.48 1.71
CA LEU A 307 -5.23 -10.43 0.63
C LEU A 307 -5.33 -9.82 -0.78
N MET A 308 -6.09 -8.74 -0.94
CA MET A 308 -6.05 -7.94 -2.16
C MET A 308 -4.75 -7.14 -2.29
N MET A 309 -4.33 -6.50 -1.18
CA MET A 309 -3.15 -5.63 -1.17
C MET A 309 -1.85 -6.43 -1.14
N ILE A 310 -1.81 -7.55 -0.40
CA ILE A 310 -0.66 -8.45 -0.28
C ILE A 310 -1.09 -9.86 -0.70
N PRO A 311 -1.27 -10.13 -1.99
CA PRO A 311 -1.65 -11.45 -2.47
C PRO A 311 -0.49 -12.45 -2.28
N GLU A 312 -0.83 -13.72 -2.03
CA GLU A 312 0.15 -14.79 -2.16
C GLU A 312 0.55 -15.01 -3.63
N ALA A 313 1.65 -15.74 -3.86
CA ALA A 313 2.04 -16.12 -5.21
C ALA A 313 0.99 -17.07 -5.80
N TRP A 314 0.20 -16.61 -6.76
CA TRP A 314 -0.94 -17.35 -7.32
C TRP A 314 -0.79 -17.72 -8.79
N GLU A 315 -0.12 -16.90 -9.59
CA GLU A 315 -0.09 -17.03 -11.05
C GLU A 315 0.60 -18.32 -11.50
N ASN A 316 1.79 -18.58 -10.97
CA ASN A 316 2.61 -19.75 -11.31
C ASN A 316 2.41 -20.92 -10.31
N HIS A 317 1.43 -20.85 -9.42
CA HIS A 317 1.19 -21.85 -8.39
C HIS A 317 0.37 -23.03 -8.94
N ALA A 318 1.05 -24.06 -9.44
CA ALA A 318 0.41 -25.20 -10.15
C ALA A 318 -0.63 -25.96 -9.30
N SER A 319 -0.43 -26.08 -7.98
CA SER A 319 -1.31 -26.82 -7.06
C SER A 319 -2.37 -25.97 -6.36
N MET A 320 -2.46 -24.67 -6.65
CA MET A 320 -3.50 -23.81 -6.06
C MET A 320 -4.88 -24.19 -6.58
N PRO A 321 -5.91 -24.35 -5.71
CA PRO A 321 -7.29 -24.58 -6.13
C PRO A 321 -7.79 -23.47 -7.08
N LYS A 322 -8.59 -23.87 -8.10
CA LYS A 322 -9.07 -22.92 -9.13
C LYS A 322 -9.81 -21.73 -8.54
N ASN A 323 -10.71 -21.96 -7.59
CA ASN A 323 -11.49 -20.88 -6.97
C ASN A 323 -10.61 -19.83 -6.26
N ARG A 324 -9.52 -20.24 -5.59
CA ARG A 324 -8.57 -19.32 -4.98
C ARG A 324 -7.77 -18.56 -6.04
N ARG A 325 -7.35 -19.23 -7.10
CA ARG A 325 -6.68 -18.57 -8.24
C ARG A 325 -7.60 -17.55 -8.89
N ASP A 326 -8.87 -17.90 -9.11
CA ASP A 326 -9.88 -16.99 -9.68
C ASP A 326 -10.11 -15.78 -8.78
N PHE A 327 -10.12 -15.96 -7.45
CA PHE A 327 -10.19 -14.86 -6.49
C PHE A 327 -9.03 -13.87 -6.68
N TYR A 328 -7.78 -14.35 -6.72
CA TYR A 328 -6.63 -13.47 -6.89
C TYR A 328 -6.59 -12.84 -8.28
N ALA A 329 -6.90 -13.58 -9.34
CA ALA A 329 -6.94 -13.06 -10.70
C ALA A 329 -7.99 -11.95 -10.87
N PHE A 330 -9.16 -12.10 -10.27
CA PHE A 330 -10.20 -11.07 -10.27
C PHE A 330 -9.73 -9.80 -9.54
N HIS A 331 -9.15 -9.94 -8.35
CA HIS A 331 -8.69 -8.80 -7.56
C HIS A 331 -7.46 -8.11 -8.17
N ALA A 332 -6.61 -8.85 -8.88
CA ALA A 332 -5.50 -8.27 -9.65
C ALA A 332 -5.96 -7.39 -10.83
N ALA A 333 -7.17 -7.63 -11.36
CA ALA A 333 -7.78 -6.75 -12.36
C ALA A 333 -8.37 -5.45 -11.76
N LEU A 334 -8.62 -5.44 -10.45
CA LEU A 334 -9.15 -4.26 -9.74
C LEU A 334 -8.06 -3.37 -9.16
N MET A 335 -6.98 -3.98 -8.67
CA MET A 335 -5.98 -3.28 -7.89
C MET A 335 -4.63 -3.98 -8.01
N GLU A 336 -3.59 -3.20 -8.18
CA GLU A 336 -2.20 -3.66 -8.15
C GLU A 336 -1.78 -4.12 -6.75
N ALA A 337 -0.88 -5.11 -6.69
CA ALA A 337 -0.30 -5.56 -5.43
C ALA A 337 0.57 -4.47 -4.79
N TRP A 338 0.55 -4.42 -3.45
CA TRP A 338 1.49 -3.67 -2.63
C TRP A 338 2.63 -4.61 -2.27
N ASP A 339 3.77 -4.46 -2.92
CA ASP A 339 4.84 -5.45 -2.88
C ASP A 339 6.10 -4.92 -2.20
N GLY A 340 6.77 -5.82 -1.52
CA GLY A 340 7.99 -5.60 -0.76
C GLY A 340 8.11 -6.61 0.37
N PRO A 341 9.27 -6.66 1.06
CA PRO A 341 9.45 -7.53 2.22
C PRO A 341 8.61 -7.03 3.39
N ALA A 342 7.46 -7.65 3.64
CA ALA A 342 6.48 -7.17 4.59
C ALA A 342 5.99 -8.24 5.58
N CYS A 343 5.92 -7.87 6.86
CA CYS A 343 5.10 -8.53 7.87
C CYS A 343 4.11 -7.50 8.39
N VAL A 344 2.84 -7.65 8.04
CA VAL A 344 1.77 -6.74 8.46
C VAL A 344 0.92 -7.43 9.51
N THR A 345 0.85 -6.84 10.71
CA THR A 345 -0.15 -7.18 11.73
C THR A 345 -1.31 -6.21 11.65
N PHE A 346 -2.53 -6.68 11.85
CA PHE A 346 -3.74 -5.86 11.69
C PHE A 346 -4.84 -6.24 12.68
N THR A 347 -5.74 -5.30 12.98
CA THR A 347 -6.91 -5.54 13.82
C THR A 347 -8.03 -4.52 13.58
N ASP A 348 -9.27 -4.96 13.79
CA ASP A 348 -10.48 -4.14 13.90
C ASP A 348 -11.03 -4.06 15.34
N GLY A 349 -10.28 -4.57 16.31
CA GLY A 349 -10.70 -4.67 17.71
C GLY A 349 -11.47 -5.95 18.08
N LYS A 350 -11.89 -6.76 17.08
CA LYS A 350 -12.56 -8.06 17.25
C LYS A 350 -11.71 -9.22 16.77
N GLN A 351 -11.02 -8.99 15.67
CA GLN A 351 -10.05 -9.90 15.08
C GLN A 351 -8.68 -9.26 15.09
N VAL A 352 -7.65 -10.07 15.30
CA VAL A 352 -6.26 -9.64 15.16
C VAL A 352 -5.51 -10.69 14.35
N GLY A 353 -4.75 -10.23 13.37
CA GLY A 353 -4.05 -11.12 12.47
C GLY A 353 -2.69 -10.62 12.02
N ALA A 354 -2.00 -11.48 11.30
CA ALA A 354 -0.74 -11.15 10.64
C ALA A 354 -0.63 -11.88 9.31
N VAL A 355 0.04 -11.24 8.35
CA VAL A 355 0.36 -11.82 7.04
C VAL A 355 1.80 -11.53 6.69
N LEU A 356 2.45 -12.46 6.00
CA LEU A 356 3.71 -12.22 5.30
C LEU A 356 3.44 -12.02 3.81
N ASP A 357 4.28 -11.19 3.20
CA ASP A 357 4.37 -11.08 1.75
C ASP A 357 4.65 -12.44 1.08
N ARG A 358 4.44 -12.52 -0.22
CA ARG A 358 4.64 -13.75 -1.01
C ARG A 358 6.07 -14.32 -0.96
N ASN A 359 7.07 -13.48 -0.69
CA ASN A 359 8.47 -13.89 -0.55
C ASN A 359 8.79 -14.38 0.87
N GLY A 360 8.09 -13.86 1.89
CA GLY A 360 8.22 -14.24 3.29
C GLY A 360 9.58 -13.95 3.89
N LEU A 361 10.17 -12.80 3.56
CA LEU A 361 11.52 -12.43 3.98
C LEU A 361 11.59 -11.98 5.44
N ARG A 362 10.48 -11.43 5.97
CA ARG A 362 10.45 -10.98 7.36
C ARG A 362 10.21 -12.13 8.33
N PRO A 363 10.90 -12.14 9.49
CA PRO A 363 10.66 -13.15 10.50
C PRO A 363 9.33 -12.90 11.22
N SER A 364 8.60 -13.98 11.50
CA SER A 364 7.41 -13.97 12.35
C SER A 364 7.22 -15.33 13.00
N ARG A 365 7.00 -15.34 14.31
CA ARG A 365 6.84 -16.52 15.14
C ARG A 365 5.59 -16.39 15.99
N PHE A 366 4.90 -17.49 16.24
CA PHE A 366 3.73 -17.49 17.13
C PHE A 366 3.75 -18.62 18.14
N TRP A 367 3.08 -18.38 19.27
CA TRP A 367 2.83 -19.33 20.35
C TRP A 367 1.38 -19.23 20.77
N VAL A 368 0.82 -20.39 21.13
CA VAL A 368 -0.51 -20.51 21.73
C VAL A 368 -0.35 -21.35 22.99
N THR A 369 -0.92 -20.90 24.10
CA THR A 369 -0.84 -21.59 25.38
C THR A 369 -2.17 -22.29 25.74
N ASP A 370 -2.13 -23.20 26.68
CA ASP A 370 -3.29 -23.95 27.18
C ASP A 370 -4.31 -23.07 27.91
N ASP A 371 -3.88 -21.96 28.49
CA ASP A 371 -4.73 -20.93 29.10
C ASP A 371 -5.31 -19.94 28.07
N GLY A 372 -5.00 -20.11 26.76
CA GLY A 372 -5.59 -19.35 25.66
C GLY A 372 -4.85 -18.09 25.31
N LEU A 373 -3.64 -17.84 25.82
CA LEU A 373 -2.80 -16.74 25.37
C LEU A 373 -2.27 -17.04 23.97
N VAL A 374 -2.38 -16.07 23.08
CA VAL A 374 -1.78 -16.08 21.74
C VAL A 374 -0.79 -14.94 21.63
N VAL A 375 0.44 -15.26 21.22
CA VAL A 375 1.51 -14.28 20.96
C VAL A 375 2.08 -14.53 19.58
N LEU A 376 2.17 -13.49 18.76
CA LEU A 376 2.91 -13.50 17.50
C LEU A 376 3.87 -12.32 17.52
N ALA A 377 5.14 -12.57 17.16
CA ALA A 377 6.14 -11.51 17.16
C ALA A 377 7.20 -11.73 16.07
N SER A 378 7.90 -10.65 15.73
CA SER A 378 9.04 -10.67 14.79
C SER A 378 10.21 -11.52 15.27
N GLU A 379 10.26 -11.83 16.57
CA GLU A 379 11.29 -12.69 17.16
C GLU A 379 10.76 -13.57 18.29
N VAL A 380 11.57 -14.54 18.72
CA VAL A 380 11.29 -15.38 19.88
C VAL A 380 11.74 -14.69 21.17
N GLY A 381 11.10 -15.02 22.30
CA GLY A 381 11.53 -14.54 23.61
C GLY A 381 11.02 -13.15 23.98
N VAL A 382 10.12 -12.56 23.20
CA VAL A 382 9.45 -11.28 23.54
C VAL A 382 8.64 -11.36 24.84
N LEU A 383 8.19 -12.57 25.21
CA LEU A 383 7.58 -12.87 26.50
C LEU A 383 8.16 -14.16 27.04
N ASP A 384 8.32 -14.23 28.36
CA ASP A 384 8.73 -15.43 29.06
C ASP A 384 7.52 -16.36 29.25
N ILE A 385 7.36 -17.31 28.33
CA ILE A 385 6.26 -18.27 28.31
C ILE A 385 6.80 -19.64 28.69
N PRO A 386 6.32 -20.27 29.80
CA PRO A 386 6.70 -21.60 30.18
C PRO A 386 6.41 -22.62 29.08
N GLN A 387 7.41 -23.45 28.72
CA GLN A 387 7.27 -24.39 27.59
C GLN A 387 6.15 -25.41 27.79
N GLU A 388 5.92 -25.81 29.03
CA GLU A 388 4.85 -26.74 29.42
C GLU A 388 3.43 -26.18 29.15
N LYS A 389 3.26 -24.86 29.06
CA LYS A 389 2.01 -24.21 28.71
C LYS A 389 1.77 -24.09 27.21
N VAL A 390 2.83 -24.26 26.39
CA VAL A 390 2.74 -24.05 24.96
C VAL A 390 2.11 -25.26 24.28
N VAL A 391 0.90 -25.10 23.76
CA VAL A 391 0.16 -26.16 23.04
C VAL A 391 0.38 -26.09 21.52
N ARG A 392 0.71 -24.91 20.98
CA ARG A 392 1.01 -24.71 19.56
C ARG A 392 2.06 -23.62 19.40
N LYS A 393 3.02 -23.85 18.51
CA LYS A 393 4.00 -22.83 18.10
C LYS A 393 4.39 -23.03 16.65
N GLY A 394 4.80 -21.95 15.99
CA GLY A 394 5.20 -22.03 14.60
C GLY A 394 5.82 -20.76 14.06
N ARG A 395 6.15 -20.82 12.78
CA ARG A 395 6.55 -19.68 11.96
C ARG A 395 5.43 -19.37 11.00
N LEU A 396 5.10 -18.10 10.82
CA LEU A 396 4.26 -17.65 9.74
C LEU A 396 4.99 -17.93 8.41
N GLN A 397 4.28 -18.49 7.47
CA GLN A 397 4.82 -18.87 6.16
C GLN A 397 4.55 -17.77 5.12
N PRO A 398 5.34 -17.72 4.02
CA PRO A 398 5.10 -16.78 2.92
C PRO A 398 3.68 -16.85 2.40
N GLY A 399 3.06 -15.69 2.21
CA GLY A 399 1.69 -15.57 1.70
C GLY A 399 0.60 -16.17 2.60
N LYS A 400 0.94 -16.62 3.82
CA LYS A 400 -0.03 -17.18 4.77
C LYS A 400 -0.49 -16.16 5.78
N MET A 401 -1.76 -16.25 6.15
CA MET A 401 -2.38 -15.42 7.17
C MET A 401 -2.57 -16.20 8.47
N PHE A 402 -2.29 -15.55 9.59
CA PHE A 402 -2.63 -16.01 10.93
C PHE A 402 -3.69 -15.08 11.50
N LEU A 403 -4.85 -15.60 11.87
CA LEU A 403 -5.98 -14.79 12.33
C LEU A 403 -6.56 -15.34 13.63
N VAL A 404 -6.74 -14.47 14.59
CA VAL A 404 -7.37 -14.75 15.89
C VAL A 404 -8.67 -13.98 15.98
N ASP A 405 -9.77 -14.66 16.22
CA ASP A 405 -11.06 -14.07 16.54
C ASP A 405 -11.26 -14.15 18.06
N VAL A 406 -11.15 -12.99 18.74
CA VAL A 406 -11.22 -12.93 20.19
C VAL A 406 -12.66 -12.99 20.72
N GLU A 407 -13.66 -12.70 19.88
CA GLU A 407 -15.06 -12.83 20.24
C GLU A 407 -15.52 -14.30 20.13
N ALA A 408 -15.08 -15.00 19.08
CA ALA A 408 -15.32 -16.43 18.91
C ALA A 408 -14.37 -17.31 19.75
N GLY A 409 -13.30 -16.76 20.31
CA GLY A 409 -12.34 -17.47 21.14
C GLY A 409 -11.53 -18.53 20.37
N ARG A 410 -11.22 -18.30 19.10
CA ARG A 410 -10.51 -19.29 18.25
C ARG A 410 -9.53 -18.66 17.27
N ILE A 411 -8.61 -19.48 16.81
CA ILE A 411 -7.75 -19.18 15.66
C ILE A 411 -8.48 -19.64 14.40
N ILE A 412 -8.51 -18.79 13.38
CA ILE A 412 -9.04 -19.10 12.06
C ILE A 412 -7.86 -19.46 11.16
N GLU A 413 -7.87 -20.64 10.56
CA GLU A 413 -6.77 -21.13 9.74
C GLU A 413 -6.76 -20.45 8.35
N ASP A 414 -5.58 -20.29 7.76
CA ASP A 414 -5.39 -19.65 6.45
C ASP A 414 -6.28 -20.25 5.35
N ASP A 415 -6.37 -21.58 5.32
CA ASP A 415 -7.21 -22.26 4.33
C ASP A 415 -8.71 -21.96 4.50
N GLU A 416 -9.18 -21.85 5.75
CA GLU A 416 -10.58 -21.48 6.06
C GLU A 416 -10.88 -20.06 5.56
N ILE A 417 -9.98 -19.11 5.83
CA ILE A 417 -10.11 -17.71 5.39
C ILE A 417 -10.17 -17.63 3.87
N LYS A 418 -9.21 -18.25 3.20
CA LYS A 418 -9.08 -18.18 1.74
C LYS A 418 -10.21 -18.90 1.03
N ASP A 419 -10.67 -20.05 1.54
CA ASP A 419 -11.82 -20.75 0.98
C ASP A 419 -13.12 -19.97 1.15
N GLN A 420 -13.32 -19.35 2.31
CA GLN A 420 -14.47 -18.49 2.54
C GLN A 420 -14.49 -17.30 1.56
N LEU A 421 -13.37 -16.61 1.40
CA LEU A 421 -13.27 -15.45 0.51
C LEU A 421 -13.37 -15.85 -0.97
N ALA A 422 -12.72 -16.94 -1.38
CA ALA A 422 -12.75 -17.43 -2.76
C ALA A 422 -14.13 -17.91 -3.22
N ASN A 423 -15.02 -18.28 -2.29
CA ASN A 423 -16.37 -18.70 -2.57
C ASN A 423 -17.44 -17.64 -2.26
N ALA A 424 -17.03 -16.42 -1.85
CA ALA A 424 -17.95 -15.33 -1.53
C ALA A 424 -18.72 -14.82 -2.77
N HIS A 425 -18.08 -14.89 -3.95
CA HIS A 425 -18.64 -14.49 -5.23
C HIS A 425 -18.20 -15.47 -6.33
N PRO A 426 -18.90 -15.53 -7.47
CA PRO A 426 -18.55 -16.40 -8.59
C PRO A 426 -17.41 -15.81 -9.45
N TYR A 427 -16.24 -15.56 -8.85
CA TYR A 427 -15.11 -14.89 -9.50
C TYR A 427 -14.68 -15.57 -10.80
N GLY A 428 -14.69 -16.91 -10.83
CA GLY A 428 -14.34 -17.67 -12.05
C GLY A 428 -15.30 -17.40 -13.20
N GLN A 429 -16.61 -17.27 -12.93
CA GLN A 429 -17.58 -16.91 -13.95
C GLN A 429 -17.37 -15.47 -14.42
N TRP A 430 -17.15 -14.53 -13.49
CA TRP A 430 -16.89 -13.13 -13.85
C TRP A 430 -15.65 -12.97 -14.74
N LEU A 431 -14.57 -13.73 -14.44
CA LEU A 431 -13.36 -13.75 -15.25
C LEU A 431 -13.59 -14.39 -16.63
N GLU A 432 -14.36 -15.47 -16.71
CA GLU A 432 -14.69 -16.12 -17.99
C GLU A 432 -15.56 -15.22 -18.88
N GLU A 433 -16.43 -14.41 -18.30
CA GLU A 433 -17.31 -13.49 -19.04
C GLU A 433 -16.61 -12.14 -19.38
N GLY A 434 -15.68 -11.69 -18.54
CA GLY A 434 -15.06 -10.35 -18.64
C GLY A 434 -13.65 -10.35 -19.22
N MET A 435 -12.76 -11.20 -18.73
CA MET A 435 -11.34 -11.17 -19.10
C MET A 435 -11.09 -11.82 -20.46
N ILE A 436 -10.55 -11.05 -21.39
CA ILE A 436 -10.15 -11.51 -22.71
C ILE A 436 -8.64 -11.74 -22.69
N ARG A 437 -8.19 -12.86 -23.22
CA ARG A 437 -6.74 -13.10 -23.37
C ARG A 437 -6.28 -12.54 -24.71
N LEU A 438 -5.17 -11.81 -24.73
CA LEU A 438 -4.61 -11.24 -25.95
C LEU A 438 -4.44 -12.25 -27.08
N LYS A 439 -4.03 -13.49 -26.75
CA LYS A 439 -3.88 -14.59 -27.71
C LYS A 439 -5.20 -15.05 -28.36
N ASP A 440 -6.34 -14.82 -27.70
CA ASP A 440 -7.66 -15.26 -28.17
C ASP A 440 -8.34 -14.19 -29.06
N LEU A 441 -7.75 -12.98 -29.14
CA LEU A 441 -8.19 -11.96 -30.10
C LEU A 441 -7.91 -12.40 -31.54
N PRO A 442 -8.76 -11.99 -32.52
CA PRO A 442 -8.59 -12.33 -33.93
C PRO A 442 -7.23 -11.90 -34.49
N GLU A 443 -6.63 -12.74 -35.33
CA GLU A 443 -5.42 -12.41 -36.07
C GLU A 443 -5.62 -11.18 -36.94
N ARG A 444 -4.62 -10.27 -36.98
CA ARG A 444 -4.66 -9.05 -37.76
C ARG A 444 -3.36 -8.85 -38.54
N GLU A 445 -3.46 -8.25 -39.72
CA GLU A 445 -2.27 -7.90 -40.50
C GLU A 445 -1.48 -6.76 -39.86
N HIS A 446 -0.18 -6.85 -39.92
CA HIS A 446 0.74 -5.81 -39.47
C HIS A 446 1.81 -5.50 -40.53
N ILE A 447 2.50 -4.36 -40.39
CA ILE A 447 3.53 -3.92 -41.32
C ILE A 447 4.84 -4.66 -41.01
N ILE A 448 5.40 -5.37 -42.00
CA ILE A 448 6.74 -5.97 -41.94
C ILE A 448 7.74 -5.03 -42.62
N TYR A 449 8.76 -4.61 -41.88
CA TYR A 449 9.77 -3.72 -42.41
C TYR A 449 10.91 -4.50 -43.11
N PRO A 450 11.37 -4.08 -44.31
CA PRO A 450 12.52 -4.69 -44.95
C PRO A 450 13.81 -4.39 -44.17
N HIS A 451 14.81 -5.28 -44.28
CA HIS A 451 16.05 -5.22 -43.53
C HIS A 451 16.76 -3.84 -43.58
N ALA A 452 16.82 -3.23 -44.75
CA ALA A 452 17.42 -1.90 -44.89
C ALA A 452 16.70 -0.79 -44.11
N SER A 453 15.37 -0.92 -43.92
CA SER A 453 14.59 -0.04 -43.07
C SER A 453 14.86 -0.30 -41.59
N VAL A 454 14.97 -1.56 -41.18
CA VAL A 454 15.30 -1.93 -39.80
C VAL A 454 16.62 -1.30 -39.33
N VAL A 455 17.69 -1.43 -40.12
CA VAL A 455 19.01 -0.84 -39.78
C VAL A 455 18.95 0.68 -39.64
N ARG A 456 18.20 1.36 -40.51
CA ARG A 456 18.00 2.82 -40.38
C ARG A 456 17.23 3.21 -39.11
N ARG A 457 16.19 2.44 -38.77
CA ARG A 457 15.37 2.61 -37.55
C ARG A 457 16.22 2.39 -36.30
N GLN A 458 16.97 1.30 -36.24
CA GLN A 458 17.90 1.06 -35.13
C GLN A 458 18.86 2.24 -34.90
N LYS A 459 19.42 2.81 -35.97
CA LYS A 459 20.27 4.00 -35.86
C LYS A 459 19.50 5.24 -35.39
N ALA A 460 18.27 5.44 -35.89
CA ALA A 460 17.43 6.58 -35.50
C ALA A 460 17.01 6.50 -34.01
N PHE A 461 16.79 5.31 -33.48
CA PHE A 461 16.50 5.08 -32.08
C PHE A 461 17.73 4.92 -31.17
N GLY A 462 18.93 5.14 -31.71
CA GLY A 462 20.18 5.22 -30.95
C GLY A 462 20.80 3.88 -30.57
N TYR A 463 20.37 2.77 -31.15
CA TYR A 463 21.00 1.46 -30.92
C TYR A 463 22.43 1.46 -31.48
N THR A 464 23.37 1.05 -30.64
CA THR A 464 24.76 0.85 -31.02
C THR A 464 25.00 -0.56 -31.55
N GLU A 465 26.07 -0.75 -32.33
CA GLU A 465 26.47 -2.10 -32.76
C GLU A 465 26.81 -3.01 -31.57
N GLU A 466 27.32 -2.44 -30.50
CA GLU A 466 27.64 -3.16 -29.28
C GLU A 466 26.37 -3.70 -28.62
N GLU A 467 25.33 -2.86 -28.41
CA GLU A 467 24.05 -3.26 -27.85
C GLU A 467 23.36 -4.33 -28.70
N ILE A 468 23.36 -4.18 -30.01
CA ILE A 468 22.80 -5.18 -30.91
C ILE A 468 23.54 -6.52 -30.78
N ARG A 469 24.88 -6.50 -30.71
CA ARG A 469 25.69 -7.72 -30.63
C ARG A 469 25.66 -8.40 -29.29
N ILE A 470 25.70 -7.64 -28.19
CA ILE A 470 25.89 -8.17 -26.81
C ILE A 470 24.57 -8.38 -26.10
N ILE A 471 23.56 -7.56 -26.39
CA ILE A 471 22.27 -7.59 -25.71
C ILE A 471 21.20 -8.21 -26.63
N ILE A 472 20.83 -7.53 -27.71
CA ILE A 472 19.65 -7.88 -28.50
C ILE A 472 19.84 -9.22 -29.25
N THR A 473 20.99 -9.45 -29.87
CA THR A 473 21.24 -10.68 -30.61
C THR A 473 21.25 -11.94 -29.71
N PRO A 474 21.89 -11.94 -28.54
CA PRO A 474 21.77 -13.06 -27.59
C PRO A 474 20.33 -13.31 -27.13
N MET A 475 19.57 -12.27 -26.79
CA MET A 475 18.16 -12.39 -26.41
C MET A 475 17.34 -13.03 -27.54
N ALA A 476 17.48 -12.52 -28.77
CA ALA A 476 16.75 -13.03 -29.93
C ALA A 476 17.10 -14.50 -30.27
N LYS A 477 18.34 -14.94 -30.00
CA LYS A 477 18.78 -16.31 -30.26
C LYS A 477 18.40 -17.31 -29.16
N ALA A 478 18.49 -16.86 -27.92
CA ALA A 478 18.34 -17.74 -26.76
C ALA A 478 16.92 -17.71 -26.17
N GLY A 479 16.12 -16.68 -26.45
CA GLY A 479 14.85 -16.43 -25.78
C GLY A 479 15.00 -16.26 -24.27
N ALA A 480 16.15 -15.69 -23.85
CA ALA A 480 16.51 -15.51 -22.44
C ALA A 480 17.21 -14.16 -22.24
N GLU A 481 17.23 -13.68 -21.02
CA GLU A 481 17.94 -12.45 -20.64
C GLU A 481 19.42 -12.50 -21.00
N PRO A 482 20.00 -11.40 -21.51
CA PRO A 482 21.42 -11.32 -21.77
C PRO A 482 22.21 -11.14 -20.47
N LEU A 483 23.49 -11.50 -20.49
CA LEU A 483 24.39 -11.12 -19.40
C LEU A 483 24.65 -9.61 -19.45
N GLY A 484 24.11 -8.89 -18.47
CA GLY A 484 24.26 -7.44 -18.38
C GLY A 484 23.59 -6.91 -17.11
N SER A 485 23.86 -5.64 -16.79
CA SER A 485 23.18 -4.93 -15.72
C SER A 485 22.03 -4.09 -16.27
N MET A 486 20.96 -3.96 -15.50
CA MET A 486 19.89 -3.02 -15.79
C MET A 486 20.29 -1.63 -15.34
N GLY A 487 20.47 -0.72 -16.30
CA GLY A 487 20.82 0.67 -16.03
C GLY A 487 22.28 0.87 -15.60
N THR A 488 22.63 2.10 -15.35
CA THR A 488 23.97 2.52 -14.89
C THR A 488 23.86 3.78 -14.06
N ASP A 489 24.65 3.87 -13.00
CA ASP A 489 24.82 5.08 -12.19
C ASP A 489 25.95 5.98 -12.74
N THR A 490 26.52 5.63 -13.88
CA THR A 490 27.58 6.42 -14.51
C THR A 490 27.04 7.80 -14.86
N PRO A 491 27.66 8.89 -14.37
CA PRO A 491 27.24 10.25 -14.71
C PRO A 491 27.35 10.51 -16.21
N ILE A 492 26.42 11.30 -16.74
CA ILE A 492 26.48 11.74 -18.12
C ILE A 492 27.68 12.65 -18.30
N ALA A 493 28.48 12.40 -19.35
CA ALA A 493 29.68 13.19 -19.66
C ALA A 493 29.32 14.62 -20.08
N ALA A 494 29.43 15.58 -19.16
CA ALA A 494 29.02 16.96 -19.35
C ALA A 494 29.74 17.69 -20.51
N LEU A 495 30.96 17.26 -20.85
CA LEU A 495 31.76 17.84 -21.93
C LEU A 495 31.61 17.12 -23.29
N SER A 496 30.74 16.11 -23.37
CA SER A 496 30.48 15.38 -24.61
C SER A 496 29.46 16.13 -25.46
N ALA A 497 29.77 16.29 -26.76
CA ALA A 497 28.79 16.74 -27.76
C ALA A 497 27.90 15.59 -28.29
N LYS A 498 28.12 14.35 -27.83
CA LYS A 498 27.37 13.18 -28.27
C LYS A 498 25.98 13.19 -27.64
N PRO A 499 24.90 13.16 -28.42
CA PRO A 499 23.56 13.11 -27.89
C PRO A 499 23.32 11.79 -27.14
N ARG A 500 22.52 11.85 -26.06
CA ARG A 500 22.10 10.70 -25.28
C ARG A 500 20.58 10.56 -25.38
N LEU A 501 20.08 9.34 -25.25
CA LEU A 501 18.67 9.08 -25.18
C LEU A 501 18.09 9.66 -23.88
N MET A 502 16.83 10.02 -23.90
CA MET A 502 16.17 10.60 -22.73
C MET A 502 16.23 9.69 -21.51
N PHE A 503 16.20 8.39 -21.68
CA PHE A 503 16.30 7.40 -20.58
C PHE A 503 17.60 7.53 -19.78
N ASP A 504 18.70 7.91 -20.43
CA ASP A 504 20.00 8.05 -19.78
C ASP A 504 20.06 9.17 -18.74
N TYR A 505 19.07 10.08 -18.73
CA TYR A 505 18.97 11.20 -17.78
C TYR A 505 18.14 10.87 -16.53
N PHE A 506 17.58 9.67 -16.45
CA PHE A 506 16.74 9.24 -15.33
C PHE A 506 17.35 8.03 -14.64
N SER A 507 17.13 7.92 -13.34
CA SER A 507 17.51 6.78 -12.52
C SER A 507 16.27 6.12 -11.93
N GLN A 508 16.40 4.86 -11.57
CA GLN A 508 15.36 4.15 -10.84
C GLN A 508 15.20 4.74 -9.44
N LEU A 509 13.96 4.76 -8.95
CA LEU A 509 13.62 5.37 -7.67
C LEU A 509 13.33 4.34 -6.56
N PHE A 510 13.30 3.05 -6.87
CA PHE A 510 13.15 2.00 -5.86
C PHE A 510 14.51 1.45 -5.44
N ALA A 511 14.59 0.97 -4.20
CA ALA A 511 15.79 0.35 -3.68
C ALA A 511 16.07 -0.95 -4.44
N GLN A 512 17.32 -1.11 -4.89
CA GLN A 512 17.80 -2.34 -5.50
C GLN A 512 18.79 -3.02 -4.57
N VAL A 513 18.68 -4.32 -4.43
CA VAL A 513 19.65 -5.14 -3.71
C VAL A 513 20.65 -5.74 -4.71
N THR A 514 21.93 -5.74 -4.33
CA THR A 514 22.99 -6.36 -5.16
C THR A 514 22.89 -7.88 -5.18
N ASN A 515 22.42 -8.46 -4.07
CA ASN A 515 22.17 -9.89 -3.92
C ASN A 515 20.70 -10.10 -3.59
N PRO A 516 19.83 -10.37 -4.58
CA PRO A 516 18.41 -10.63 -4.31
C PRO A 516 18.26 -11.81 -3.34
N PRO A 517 17.37 -11.71 -2.34
CA PRO A 517 17.17 -12.76 -1.34
C PRO A 517 16.36 -13.96 -1.89
N LEU A 518 16.13 -14.01 -3.18
CA LEU A 518 15.40 -15.07 -3.86
C LEU A 518 16.35 -15.93 -4.70
N ASP A 519 16.22 -17.24 -4.58
CA ASP A 519 16.84 -18.19 -5.51
C ASP A 519 15.99 -18.34 -6.79
N ALA A 520 16.60 -18.88 -7.84
CA ALA A 520 15.95 -19.02 -9.14
C ALA A 520 14.66 -19.88 -9.12
N ILE A 521 14.58 -20.84 -8.20
CA ILE A 521 13.39 -21.71 -8.07
C ILE A 521 12.24 -20.92 -7.44
N ARG A 522 12.52 -20.15 -6.42
CA ARG A 522 11.52 -19.31 -5.74
C ARG A 522 11.07 -18.15 -6.62
N GLU A 523 12.01 -17.55 -7.36
CA GLU A 523 11.71 -16.47 -8.31
C GLU A 523 10.68 -16.92 -9.36
N GLU A 524 10.80 -18.12 -9.92
CA GLU A 524 9.84 -18.68 -10.87
C GLU A 524 8.41 -18.74 -10.31
N LEU A 525 8.26 -19.02 -9.03
CA LEU A 525 6.96 -19.06 -8.36
C LEU A 525 6.39 -17.66 -8.06
N VAL A 526 7.22 -16.76 -7.51
CA VAL A 526 6.74 -15.51 -6.90
C VAL A 526 6.76 -14.32 -7.85
N THR A 527 7.53 -14.39 -8.94
CA THR A 527 7.63 -13.30 -9.92
C THR A 527 6.66 -13.51 -11.06
N SER A 528 5.89 -12.50 -11.40
CA SER A 528 5.02 -12.45 -12.56
C SER A 528 5.16 -11.11 -13.26
N LEU A 529 5.03 -11.15 -14.59
CA LEU A 529 5.02 -9.98 -15.46
C LEU A 529 3.69 -9.81 -16.17
N GLY A 530 2.69 -10.64 -15.84
CA GLY A 530 1.34 -10.53 -16.38
C GLY A 530 0.67 -9.22 -15.99
N SER A 531 -0.15 -8.68 -16.88
CA SER A 531 -0.84 -7.42 -16.74
C SER A 531 -2.19 -7.48 -17.46
N ALA A 532 -3.02 -6.45 -17.28
CA ALA A 532 -4.27 -6.31 -18.02
C ALA A 532 -4.40 -4.90 -18.59
N VAL A 533 -4.98 -4.77 -19.78
CA VAL A 533 -5.22 -3.50 -20.47
C VAL A 533 -6.71 -3.35 -20.74
N GLY A 534 -7.27 -2.23 -20.36
CA GLY A 534 -8.69 -1.95 -20.56
C GLY A 534 -9.25 -1.01 -19.50
N PRO A 535 -10.58 -0.81 -19.47
CA PRO A 535 -11.21 0.08 -18.51
C PRO A 535 -11.06 -0.43 -17.07
N GLU A 536 -10.80 0.49 -16.15
CA GLU A 536 -10.89 0.24 -14.71
C GLU A 536 -12.30 0.56 -14.20
N TRP A 537 -12.68 -0.10 -13.11
CA TRP A 537 -13.97 0.07 -12.46
C TRP A 537 -13.83 0.54 -11.02
N ASN A 538 -14.96 0.90 -10.45
CA ASN A 538 -15.02 1.33 -9.06
C ASN A 538 -14.48 0.25 -8.11
N LEU A 539 -13.37 0.57 -7.45
CA LEU A 539 -12.71 -0.33 -6.50
C LEU A 539 -13.62 -0.74 -5.33
N LEU A 540 -14.58 0.12 -4.94
CA LEU A 540 -15.45 -0.10 -3.78
C LEU A 540 -16.73 -0.88 -4.10
N ASP A 541 -17.08 -1.01 -5.38
CA ASP A 541 -18.25 -1.76 -5.85
C ASP A 541 -17.85 -2.77 -6.94
N PRO A 542 -17.18 -3.88 -6.57
CA PRO A 542 -16.73 -4.89 -7.51
C PRO A 542 -17.89 -5.73 -8.06
N GLY A 543 -17.86 -5.98 -9.36
CA GLY A 543 -18.85 -6.79 -10.05
C GLY A 543 -18.29 -7.48 -11.30
N PRO A 544 -19.13 -8.15 -12.10
CA PRO A 544 -18.69 -8.89 -13.29
C PRO A 544 -17.99 -8.01 -14.34
N ASN A 545 -18.33 -6.71 -14.41
CA ASN A 545 -17.68 -5.78 -15.32
C ASN A 545 -16.28 -5.35 -14.88
N SER A 546 -15.92 -5.55 -13.63
CA SER A 546 -14.65 -5.08 -13.05
C SER A 546 -13.41 -5.73 -13.65
N CYS A 547 -13.54 -6.86 -14.33
CA CYS A 547 -12.45 -7.56 -15.00
C CYS A 547 -12.59 -7.56 -16.54
N ARG A 548 -13.38 -6.63 -17.12
CA ARG A 548 -13.54 -6.53 -18.58
C ARG A 548 -12.32 -5.85 -19.22
N GLN A 549 -11.25 -6.62 -19.32
CA GLN A 549 -9.93 -6.16 -19.75
C GLN A 549 -9.28 -7.22 -20.65
N VAL A 550 -8.22 -6.84 -21.37
CA VAL A 550 -7.37 -7.76 -22.11
C VAL A 550 -6.18 -8.18 -21.25
N GLY A 551 -6.14 -9.44 -20.85
CA GLY A 551 -5.02 -10.00 -20.12
C GLY A 551 -3.81 -10.20 -21.03
N ILE A 552 -2.66 -9.67 -20.63
CA ILE A 552 -1.38 -9.73 -21.32
C ILE A 552 -0.41 -10.55 -20.46
N ALA A 553 0.17 -11.60 -21.03
CA ALA A 553 1.06 -12.50 -20.29
C ALA A 553 2.43 -11.85 -20.00
N PHE A 554 2.85 -10.92 -20.85
CA PHE A 554 4.15 -10.26 -20.77
C PHE A 554 4.03 -8.79 -21.23
N PRO A 555 4.68 -7.82 -20.57
CA PRO A 555 4.50 -6.39 -20.88
C PRO A 555 5.10 -5.96 -22.22
N VAL A 556 6.03 -6.74 -22.77
CA VAL A 556 6.57 -6.55 -24.13
C VAL A 556 5.78 -7.43 -25.07
N ILE A 557 5.07 -6.81 -26.01
CA ILE A 557 4.25 -7.49 -27.02
C ILE A 557 4.87 -7.33 -28.41
N ASP A 558 4.62 -8.30 -29.27
CA ASP A 558 5.09 -8.25 -30.65
C ASP A 558 4.13 -7.47 -31.58
N ASN A 559 4.47 -7.43 -32.87
CA ASN A 559 3.67 -6.69 -33.86
C ASN A 559 2.31 -7.34 -34.12
N ASP A 560 2.21 -8.67 -34.05
CA ASP A 560 0.94 -9.39 -34.20
C ASP A 560 0.02 -9.08 -33.02
N GLU A 561 0.56 -9.17 -31.82
CA GLU A 561 -0.14 -8.85 -30.57
C GLU A 561 -0.61 -7.39 -30.52
N LEU A 562 0.26 -6.45 -30.94
CA LEU A 562 -0.13 -5.03 -31.04
C LEU A 562 -1.23 -4.83 -32.07
N ALA A 563 -1.18 -5.50 -33.23
CA ALA A 563 -2.22 -5.40 -34.24
C ALA A 563 -3.57 -5.92 -33.70
N LYS A 564 -3.56 -7.01 -32.92
CA LYS A 564 -4.76 -7.51 -32.22
C LYS A 564 -5.36 -6.46 -31.27
N LEU A 565 -4.52 -5.79 -30.45
CA LEU A 565 -4.98 -4.74 -29.54
C LEU A 565 -5.54 -3.52 -30.29
N ILE A 566 -4.85 -3.05 -31.32
CA ILE A 566 -5.30 -1.89 -32.13
C ILE A 566 -6.67 -2.17 -32.74
N HIS A 567 -6.94 -3.40 -33.13
CA HIS A 567 -8.18 -3.80 -33.81
C HIS A 567 -9.09 -4.67 -32.93
N ALA A 568 -8.95 -4.60 -31.61
CA ALA A 568 -9.68 -5.46 -30.68
C ALA A 568 -11.21 -5.38 -30.89
N ASN A 569 -11.77 -4.20 -31.12
CA ASN A 569 -13.20 -4.00 -31.37
C ASN A 569 -13.52 -3.60 -32.83
N ALA A 570 -12.67 -3.95 -33.80
CA ALA A 570 -12.90 -3.52 -35.21
C ALA A 570 -14.15 -4.13 -35.83
N ASP A 571 -14.56 -5.30 -35.39
CA ASP A 571 -15.72 -6.04 -35.88
C ASP A 571 -16.93 -5.96 -34.92
N ASP A 572 -16.91 -5.06 -33.94
CA ASP A 572 -17.92 -4.91 -32.87
C ASP A 572 -18.10 -6.14 -31.95
N ASP A 573 -17.12 -7.05 -31.93
CA ASP A 573 -17.15 -8.27 -31.11
C ASP A 573 -16.82 -8.00 -29.62
N TYR A 574 -16.06 -6.94 -29.35
CA TYR A 574 -15.58 -6.60 -28.01
C TYR A 574 -15.88 -5.13 -27.65
N PRO A 575 -17.16 -4.74 -27.50
CA PRO A 575 -17.54 -3.38 -27.14
C PRO A 575 -16.88 -2.95 -25.83
N GLY A 576 -16.33 -1.73 -25.78
CA GLY A 576 -15.59 -1.22 -24.62
C GLY A 576 -14.06 -1.48 -24.71
N LEU A 577 -13.55 -1.98 -25.83
CA LEU A 577 -12.12 -2.09 -26.14
C LEU A 577 -11.74 -1.28 -27.40
N GLU A 578 -12.41 -0.17 -27.64
CA GLU A 578 -12.10 0.74 -28.73
C GLU A 578 -10.71 1.33 -28.59
N SER A 579 -9.88 1.15 -29.60
CA SER A 579 -8.51 1.66 -29.62
C SER A 579 -8.38 2.93 -30.42
N TYR A 580 -7.49 3.82 -30.03
CA TYR A 580 -7.09 5.01 -30.78
C TYR A 580 -5.57 5.12 -30.85
N VAL A 581 -5.04 5.15 -32.09
CA VAL A 581 -3.59 5.27 -32.32
C VAL A 581 -3.23 6.74 -32.52
N VAL A 582 -2.39 7.26 -31.65
CA VAL A 582 -1.84 8.62 -31.69
C VAL A 582 -0.52 8.61 -32.44
N ARG A 583 -0.40 9.40 -33.49
CA ARG A 583 0.88 9.59 -34.19
C ARG A 583 1.77 10.56 -33.42
N ALA A 584 2.76 10.01 -32.71
CA ALA A 584 3.64 10.71 -31.79
C ALA A 584 4.89 11.31 -32.49
N LEU A 585 4.65 12.09 -33.53
CA LEU A 585 5.70 12.71 -34.34
C LEU A 585 5.60 14.24 -34.29
N PHE A 586 6.76 14.91 -34.46
CA PHE A 586 6.83 16.37 -34.63
C PHE A 586 7.83 16.74 -35.74
N PRO A 587 7.69 17.91 -36.40
CA PRO A 587 8.59 18.30 -37.46
C PRO A 587 10.03 18.50 -36.98
N VAL A 588 11.01 17.94 -37.68
CA VAL A 588 12.46 18.05 -37.33
C VAL A 588 12.97 19.50 -37.42
N THR A 589 12.31 20.34 -38.22
CA THR A 589 12.63 21.77 -38.33
C THR A 589 12.09 22.60 -37.17
N ALA A 590 11.23 22.04 -36.36
CA ALA A 590 10.71 22.68 -35.17
C ALA A 590 11.67 22.44 -34.01
N ASP A 591 12.02 23.48 -33.29
CA ASP A 591 12.83 23.39 -32.07
C ASP A 591 12.03 22.84 -30.88
N GLY A 592 12.56 23.00 -29.67
CA GLY A 592 11.85 22.57 -28.44
C GLY A 592 10.48 23.22 -28.23
N SER A 593 10.21 24.37 -28.85
CA SER A 593 8.88 25.00 -28.80
C SER A 593 7.87 24.23 -29.65
N GLY A 594 8.28 23.75 -30.82
CA GLY A 594 7.46 22.90 -31.69
C GLY A 594 7.17 21.55 -31.05
N LEU A 595 8.14 20.92 -30.42
CA LEU A 595 7.93 19.70 -29.63
C LEU A 595 6.88 19.91 -28.53
N ARG A 596 7.03 20.99 -27.74
CA ARG A 596 6.07 21.34 -26.66
C ARG A 596 4.67 21.55 -27.23
N LYS A 597 4.55 22.31 -28.31
CA LYS A 597 3.26 22.55 -28.98
C LYS A 597 2.61 21.24 -29.42
N ARG A 598 3.39 20.33 -30.02
CA ARG A 598 2.83 19.04 -30.48
C ARG A 598 2.35 18.17 -29.32
N ILE A 599 3.05 18.15 -28.18
CA ILE A 599 2.59 17.46 -26.98
C ILE A 599 1.25 18.01 -26.49
N GLU A 600 1.08 19.36 -26.48
CA GLU A 600 -0.21 19.96 -26.09
C GLU A 600 -1.33 19.62 -27.08
N GLU A 601 -1.04 19.58 -28.39
CA GLU A 601 -2.00 19.12 -29.40
C GLU A 601 -2.40 17.65 -29.18
N ILE A 602 -1.45 16.77 -28.85
CA ILE A 602 -1.71 15.35 -28.57
C ILE A 602 -2.55 15.18 -27.31
N LYS A 603 -2.31 15.95 -26.26
CA LYS A 603 -3.18 15.94 -25.07
C LYS A 603 -4.65 16.17 -25.43
N GLN A 604 -4.92 17.19 -26.25
CA GLN A 604 -6.27 17.51 -26.72
C GLN A 604 -6.82 16.46 -27.69
N GLU A 605 -5.94 15.85 -28.49
CA GLU A 605 -6.30 14.75 -29.40
C GLU A 605 -6.77 13.52 -28.61
N VAL A 606 -6.03 13.14 -27.57
CA VAL A 606 -6.36 12.03 -26.67
C VAL A 606 -7.66 12.29 -25.90
N SER A 607 -7.83 13.47 -25.30
CA SER A 607 -9.09 13.82 -24.61
C SER A 607 -10.29 13.70 -25.53
N ARG A 608 -10.16 14.14 -26.80
CA ARG A 608 -11.24 13.99 -27.79
C ARG A 608 -11.49 12.55 -28.21
N ALA A 609 -10.43 11.73 -28.31
CA ALA A 609 -10.57 10.31 -28.64
C ALA A 609 -11.32 9.57 -27.53
N ILE A 610 -10.95 9.83 -26.28
CA ILE A 610 -11.63 9.29 -25.10
C ILE A 610 -13.12 9.71 -25.08
N ALA A 611 -13.41 11.00 -25.29
CA ALA A 611 -14.79 11.48 -25.34
C ALA A 611 -15.63 10.85 -26.48
N ARG A 612 -14.99 10.28 -27.51
CA ARG A 612 -15.65 9.54 -28.61
C ARG A 612 -15.74 8.05 -28.35
N GLY A 613 -15.28 7.57 -27.21
CA GLY A 613 -15.41 6.18 -26.83
C GLY A 613 -14.11 5.37 -26.84
N ALA A 614 -12.95 5.97 -27.17
CA ALA A 614 -11.70 5.22 -27.10
C ALA A 614 -11.40 4.80 -25.64
N ARG A 615 -10.98 3.54 -25.47
CA ARG A 615 -10.63 2.95 -24.18
C ARG A 615 -9.16 2.52 -24.11
N ILE A 616 -8.55 2.25 -25.25
CA ILE A 616 -7.13 1.91 -25.38
C ILE A 616 -6.46 2.99 -26.23
N ILE A 617 -5.48 3.70 -25.64
CA ILE A 617 -4.71 4.72 -26.33
C ILE A 617 -3.32 4.18 -26.65
N VAL A 618 -2.98 4.09 -27.92
CA VAL A 618 -1.67 3.66 -28.41
C VAL A 618 -0.86 4.88 -28.82
N LEU A 619 0.22 5.17 -28.10
CA LEU A 619 1.15 6.26 -28.42
C LEU A 619 2.23 5.71 -29.36
N SER A 620 2.11 5.97 -30.66
CA SER A 620 2.98 5.38 -31.68
C SER A 620 4.05 6.35 -32.15
N ASP A 621 5.32 5.98 -32.01
CA ASP A 621 6.48 6.67 -32.57
C ASP A 621 6.86 6.18 -33.97
N ARG A 622 6.03 5.30 -34.57
CA ARG A 622 6.23 4.78 -35.93
C ARG A 622 6.07 5.88 -36.98
N ASP A 623 6.57 5.60 -38.17
CA ASP A 623 6.51 6.47 -39.35
C ASP A 623 7.31 7.76 -39.24
N GLY A 624 8.36 7.77 -38.37
CA GLY A 624 9.38 8.79 -38.40
C GLY A 624 10.12 8.78 -39.74
N ASP A 625 10.38 9.96 -40.30
CA ASP A 625 11.01 10.16 -41.58
C ASP A 625 12.03 11.33 -41.52
N ALA A 626 12.48 11.82 -42.68
CA ALA A 626 13.44 12.94 -42.75
C ALA A 626 12.87 14.26 -42.24
N ASP A 627 11.56 14.42 -42.27
CA ASP A 627 10.84 15.65 -41.91
C ASP A 627 10.18 15.57 -40.52
N ASN A 628 9.92 14.36 -40.00
CA ASN A 628 9.19 14.13 -38.76
C ASN A 628 9.96 13.19 -37.82
N ALA A 629 10.35 13.70 -36.68
CA ALA A 629 11.01 12.94 -35.63
C ALA A 629 10.02 12.38 -34.62
N PRO A 630 10.28 11.19 -34.04
CA PRO A 630 9.47 10.68 -32.94
C PRO A 630 9.65 11.52 -31.67
N ILE A 631 8.55 11.78 -30.98
CA ILE A 631 8.61 12.33 -29.62
C ILE A 631 9.15 11.23 -28.70
N PRO A 632 10.13 11.52 -27.81
CA PRO A 632 10.61 10.53 -26.87
C PRO A 632 9.45 9.90 -26.07
N SER A 633 9.32 8.58 -26.15
CA SER A 633 8.17 7.85 -25.60
C SER A 633 7.98 8.07 -24.10
N LEU A 634 9.06 8.07 -23.30
CA LEU A 634 9.00 8.39 -21.88
C LEU A 634 8.38 9.76 -21.60
N LEU A 635 8.80 10.79 -22.35
CA LEU A 635 8.26 12.15 -22.21
C LEU A 635 6.77 12.20 -22.57
N LEU A 636 6.40 11.62 -23.70
CA LEU A 636 5.01 11.66 -24.17
C LEU A 636 4.09 10.87 -23.24
N THR A 637 4.50 9.68 -22.86
CA THR A 637 3.76 8.82 -21.94
C THR A 637 3.48 9.52 -20.60
N ALA A 638 4.52 10.11 -20.00
CA ALA A 638 4.35 10.90 -18.78
C ALA A 638 3.44 12.12 -18.99
N ALA A 639 3.57 12.84 -20.12
CA ALA A 639 2.78 14.02 -20.41
C ALA A 639 1.27 13.69 -20.56
N ILE A 640 0.94 12.59 -21.25
CA ILE A 640 -0.45 12.16 -21.45
C ILE A 640 -1.03 11.61 -20.14
N HIS A 641 -0.29 10.76 -19.43
CA HIS A 641 -0.71 10.23 -18.13
C HIS A 641 -1.10 11.34 -17.14
N HIS A 642 -0.19 12.30 -16.94
CA HIS A 642 -0.47 13.41 -16.03
C HIS A 642 -1.55 14.39 -16.55
N HIS A 643 -1.71 14.50 -17.86
CA HIS A 643 -2.81 15.27 -18.44
C HIS A 643 -4.15 14.63 -18.09
N LEU A 644 -4.31 13.33 -18.32
CA LEU A 644 -5.56 12.61 -18.05
C LEU A 644 -5.93 12.61 -16.56
N ILE A 645 -4.93 12.48 -15.66
CA ILE A 645 -5.18 12.60 -14.21
C ILE A 645 -5.68 14.01 -13.85
N ARG A 646 -5.05 15.07 -14.39
CA ARG A 646 -5.47 16.46 -14.08
C ARG A 646 -6.82 16.84 -14.63
N GLU A 647 -7.17 16.35 -15.81
CA GLU A 647 -8.47 16.59 -16.44
C GLU A 647 -9.58 15.71 -15.84
N LYS A 648 -9.25 14.87 -14.83
CA LYS A 648 -10.18 13.88 -14.26
C LYS A 648 -10.86 13.02 -15.34
N SER A 649 -10.26 12.92 -16.51
CA SER A 649 -10.76 12.18 -17.66
C SER A 649 -10.28 10.75 -17.69
N ARG A 650 -9.59 10.31 -16.64
CA ARG A 650 -9.38 8.93 -16.27
C ARG A 650 -10.57 8.41 -15.48
N SER A 651 -11.77 8.62 -16.03
CA SER A 651 -13.02 8.17 -15.43
C SER A 651 -13.31 6.71 -15.77
N GLU A 652 -14.34 6.17 -15.17
CA GLU A 652 -14.83 4.78 -15.18
C GLU A 652 -14.69 3.98 -16.48
N GLU A 653 -14.43 4.65 -17.58
CA GLU A 653 -14.39 4.03 -18.90
C GLU A 653 -13.04 4.18 -19.61
N HIS A 654 -12.02 4.76 -18.98
CA HIS A 654 -10.81 5.19 -19.68
C HIS A 654 -9.52 4.83 -18.96
N THR A 655 -8.95 3.68 -19.25
CA THR A 655 -7.58 3.39 -18.87
C THR A 655 -6.62 3.66 -20.02
N SER A 656 -5.65 4.52 -19.76
CA SER A 656 -4.33 4.37 -20.36
C SER A 656 -3.53 3.53 -19.37
N GLU A 657 -3.20 2.30 -19.69
CA GLU A 657 -2.18 1.62 -18.91
C GLU A 657 -0.86 2.32 -19.13
N LEU A 658 -0.53 3.05 -18.12
CA LEU A 658 0.79 3.56 -17.90
C LEU A 658 1.18 3.04 -16.55
N GLN A 659 1.41 1.75 -16.48
CA GLN A 659 2.21 1.22 -15.40
C GLN A 659 3.52 2.02 -15.41
N SER A 660 4.04 2.32 -14.25
CA SER A 660 5.32 3.02 -14.07
C SER A 660 6.50 2.29 -14.73
N HIS A 661 6.24 1.23 -15.46
CA HIS A 661 7.11 0.49 -16.36
C HIS A 661 6.59 0.67 -17.78
N SER A 662 6.93 1.80 -18.35
CA SER A 662 6.70 2.14 -19.74
C SER A 662 7.48 1.20 -20.67
N PHE A 663 6.85 0.10 -21.09
CA PHE A 663 7.47 -0.80 -22.05
C PHE A 663 6.66 -1.06 -23.31
N ILE A 664 5.55 -0.36 -23.51
CA ILE A 664 4.74 -0.54 -24.73
C ILE A 664 5.34 0.19 -25.94
N SER A 665 6.51 0.81 -25.85
CA SER A 665 7.05 1.57 -26.99
C SER A 665 8.15 0.91 -27.79
N TYR A 666 8.46 -0.36 -27.58
CA TYR A 666 9.55 -1.02 -28.31
C TYR A 666 9.12 -2.20 -29.19
N ALA A 667 7.98 -2.09 -29.85
CA ALA A 667 7.78 -2.91 -31.04
C ALA A 667 8.53 -2.25 -32.21
N VAL A 668 9.81 -2.53 -32.36
CA VAL A 668 10.59 -2.19 -33.56
C VAL A 668 10.34 -3.24 -34.62
#